data_0a31709775247104529e0db4b8a46ccc
#
_entry.id   0a31709775247104529e0db4b8a46ccc
#
_cell.length_a   1.000
_cell.length_b   1.000
_cell.length_c   1.000
_cell.angle_alpha   90.00
_cell.angle_beta   90.00
_cell.angle_gamma   90.00
#
_symmetry.space_group_name_H-M   'P 1'
#
loop_
_entity.id
_entity.type
_entity.pdbx_description
1 polymer ?
#
loop_
_entity_poly.entity_id
_entity_poly.type
_entity_poly.pdbx_seq_one_letter_code
_entity_poly.pdbx_strand_id
1 'polypeptide(L)'
;MSQAERLRALRTTALAAALVGLVGAGLVAVDSPAQAATVQQPSAPSSPQPVKGHPANQVASTQTVPATAVPSSAFAATSALQTYPIPAGPSAPLETHADGGGSPATVAGAWAPIGQTGLNVATARRGDLPPVSKVSAAVSSAPTGGGNRALTFTLSRADGGTAAAPVAVSIPTRILAGYFGADYATRVHWTQTPAEAATSPKSAVTATGVSVASATDPATSSVVLTPQVASKAVALTASSAPISSTGTGSFAATPLSSASSWAVSAQTGDFSWSYSMRTPPAAAGPTPAVALTYDSQSVDGETGATNNQPSAVGEGWSLAGAGFIERTFVSCSLDSGSSGPVTSSGDLCWKTDNATISLAGHSGQLVKDQTTGTWRLQSDDGSRFEHLTGASSGCGASNGTYDDDCWRMTTTDGTQYYFGLNQLPGWTTGKPVTNSAWTVPVFGNDPGEPCHASSFSASACTQAWRWNLDYVVDVHGNAEALYYDAEGNSYAKNGSGATAYVRGGQVDHIDYGIAAANPYGTNAASDRVSFGYDAFGRCSDTAHTTCSSEPLTAAAAVPAHPTSYPDVPFDQLCTTGTCTQTSPSFFTDAMLDTVTTSALIGSSYQTVDTWTLSHSFPAPGDGTNAALWLTQVVHTGTAPGQTALSEPATVFSGVTMQNRVWTTNGLAPLDKWRISSIQTSLGAVISVNYSAQQCTPTG
;
A
#
# COMPACT_ATOMS: atom_id res chain seq x y z
N MET A 1 53.53 40.57 -11.54
CA MET A 1 52.73 39.39 -11.85
C MET A 1 52.57 39.30 -13.34
N SER A 2 53.15 38.26 -13.97
CA SER A 2 53.15 38.08 -15.40
C SER A 2 51.82 37.59 -15.94
N GLN A 3 51.60 37.81 -17.23
CA GLN A 3 50.36 37.40 -17.91
C GLN A 3 50.08 35.89 -17.77
N ALA A 4 51.09 35.07 -17.46
CA ALA A 4 50.97 33.62 -17.21
C ALA A 4 50.32 33.27 -15.87
N GLU A 5 50.45 34.15 -14.83
CA GLU A 5 49.82 33.93 -13.52
C GLU A 5 48.33 34.28 -13.54
N ARG A 6 47.91 35.23 -14.38
CA ARG A 6 46.49 35.58 -14.56
C ARG A 6 45.70 34.47 -15.32
N LEU A 7 46.34 33.78 -16.23
CA LEU A 7 45.74 32.66 -16.95
C LEU A 7 45.62 31.39 -16.10
N ARG A 8 46.48 31.18 -15.11
CA ARG A 8 46.35 30.06 -14.17
C ARG A 8 45.22 30.29 -13.14
N ALA A 9 45.02 31.49 -12.66
CA ALA A 9 43.96 31.82 -11.74
C ALA A 9 42.55 31.71 -12.39
N LEU A 10 42.43 32.06 -13.67
CA LEU A 10 41.18 31.93 -14.43
C LEU A 10 40.83 30.47 -14.80
N ARG A 11 41.85 29.60 -14.96
CA ARG A 11 41.60 28.18 -15.24
C ARG A 11 41.17 27.39 -13.99
N THR A 12 41.64 27.72 -12.82
CA THR A 12 41.24 27.08 -11.55
C THR A 12 39.82 27.46 -11.12
N THR A 13 39.38 28.67 -11.37
CA THR A 13 38.01 29.11 -11.07
C THR A 13 36.97 28.54 -12.05
N ALA A 14 37.31 28.35 -13.30
CA ALA A 14 36.42 27.76 -14.29
C ALA A 14 36.22 26.23 -14.08
N LEU A 15 37.26 25.51 -13.59
CA LEU A 15 37.16 24.08 -13.32
C LEU A 15 36.35 23.80 -12.04
N ALA A 16 36.43 24.67 -11.02
CA ALA A 16 35.65 24.52 -9.80
C ALA A 16 34.16 24.80 -10.03
N ALA A 17 33.82 25.71 -10.95
CA ALA A 17 32.41 25.97 -11.30
C ALA A 17 31.78 24.88 -12.16
N ALA A 18 32.59 24.19 -12.99
CA ALA A 18 32.11 23.07 -13.81
C ALA A 18 31.93 21.76 -13.04
N LEU A 19 32.72 21.52 -11.98
CA LEU A 19 32.54 20.33 -11.13
C LEU A 19 31.36 20.44 -10.15
N VAL A 20 31.02 21.64 -9.69
CA VAL A 20 29.85 21.87 -8.81
C VAL A 20 28.55 21.74 -9.63
N GLY A 21 28.57 21.98 -10.92
CA GLY A 21 27.40 21.80 -11.80
C GLY A 21 27.08 20.35 -12.16
N LEU A 22 28.05 19.42 -12.09
CA LEU A 22 27.83 18.03 -12.47
C LEU A 22 27.41 17.11 -11.31
N VAL A 23 27.65 17.51 -10.07
CA VAL A 23 27.20 16.73 -8.89
C VAL A 23 25.79 17.12 -8.46
N GLY A 24 25.28 18.27 -8.92
CA GLY A 24 23.90 18.74 -8.63
C GLY A 24 22.81 18.21 -9.56
N ALA A 25 23.16 17.53 -10.66
CA ALA A 25 22.17 17.09 -11.65
C ALA A 25 21.77 15.62 -11.55
N GLY A 26 22.31 14.87 -10.60
CA GLY A 26 22.06 13.44 -10.43
C GLY A 26 21.02 13.08 -9.34
N LEU A 27 20.37 14.04 -8.72
CA LEU A 27 19.53 13.81 -7.53
C LEU A 27 18.27 14.68 -7.47
N VAL A 28 17.68 15.03 -8.59
CA VAL A 28 16.37 15.69 -8.57
C VAL A 28 15.47 15.07 -9.65
N ALA A 29 15.08 13.83 -9.45
CA ALA A 29 13.76 13.40 -9.77
C ALA A 29 12.97 13.38 -8.46
N VAL A 30 12.80 14.55 -7.86
CA VAL A 30 11.80 14.72 -6.83
C VAL A 30 10.61 15.32 -7.52
N ASP A 31 9.55 14.53 -7.65
CA ASP A 31 8.22 15.06 -7.85
C ASP A 31 8.02 16.21 -6.88
N SER A 32 8.09 17.43 -7.39
CA SER A 32 7.39 18.50 -6.72
C SER A 32 5.93 18.07 -6.72
N PRO A 33 5.27 17.97 -5.57
CA PRO A 33 3.83 17.83 -5.57
C PRO A 33 3.33 18.99 -6.41
N ALA A 34 2.68 18.68 -7.52
CA ALA A 34 1.96 19.68 -8.28
C ALA A 34 1.11 20.37 -7.23
N GLN A 35 1.50 21.59 -6.85
CA GLN A 35 0.54 22.48 -6.22
C GLN A 35 -0.66 22.41 -7.13
N ALA A 36 -1.77 21.97 -6.60
CA ALA A 36 -3.05 22.09 -7.27
C ALA A 36 -3.26 23.59 -7.50
N ALA A 37 -2.60 24.10 -8.54
CA ALA A 37 -3.07 25.29 -9.19
C ALA A 37 -4.49 24.89 -9.55
N THR A 38 -5.45 25.61 -9.03
CA THR A 38 -6.82 25.59 -9.51
C THR A 38 -6.73 25.86 -11.00
N VAL A 39 -6.53 24.79 -11.77
CA VAL A 39 -6.67 24.82 -13.22
C VAL A 39 -8.15 25.12 -13.40
N GLN A 40 -8.45 26.33 -13.81
CA GLN A 40 -9.74 26.64 -14.38
C GLN A 40 -9.94 25.59 -15.48
N GLN A 41 -10.78 24.62 -15.21
CA GLN A 41 -11.16 23.58 -16.16
C GLN A 41 -11.53 24.29 -17.45
N PRO A 42 -10.94 23.94 -18.60
CA PRO A 42 -11.48 24.40 -19.86
C PRO A 42 -12.95 23.97 -19.88
N SER A 43 -13.83 24.91 -20.19
CA SER A 43 -15.27 24.69 -20.28
C SER A 43 -15.51 23.41 -21.07
N ALA A 44 -16.07 22.41 -20.40
CA ALA A 44 -16.44 21.15 -21.03
C ALA A 44 -17.30 21.44 -22.24
N PRO A 45 -17.13 20.71 -23.36
CA PRO A 45 -18.05 20.81 -24.49
C PRO A 45 -19.45 20.55 -23.94
N SER A 46 -20.41 21.38 -24.37
CA SER A 46 -21.80 21.39 -23.94
C SER A 46 -22.33 19.95 -23.80
N SER A 47 -22.67 19.57 -22.59
CA SER A 47 -23.27 18.27 -22.28
C SER A 47 -24.50 18.04 -23.15
N PRO A 48 -24.71 16.81 -23.68
CA PRO A 48 -25.94 16.48 -24.35
C PRO A 48 -27.12 16.77 -23.41
N GLN A 49 -28.19 17.37 -23.96
CA GLN A 49 -29.40 17.72 -23.21
C GLN A 49 -29.89 16.48 -22.42
N PRO A 50 -30.19 16.64 -21.13
CA PRO A 50 -30.72 15.53 -20.36
C PRO A 50 -32.08 15.13 -20.90
N VAL A 51 -32.22 13.87 -21.26
CA VAL A 51 -33.53 13.24 -21.49
C VAL A 51 -34.31 13.41 -20.17
N LYS A 52 -35.57 13.85 -20.26
CA LYS A 52 -36.46 14.03 -19.09
C LYS A 52 -36.55 12.74 -18.30
N GLY A 53 -35.66 12.59 -17.33
CA GLY A 53 -35.75 11.64 -16.21
C GLY A 53 -35.91 12.45 -14.93
N HIS A 54 -36.60 11.92 -13.97
CA HIS A 54 -36.88 12.57 -12.68
C HIS A 54 -35.66 13.30 -12.09
N PRO A 55 -35.87 14.48 -11.48
CA PRO A 55 -34.77 15.25 -10.91
C PRO A 55 -34.07 14.40 -9.83
N ALA A 56 -32.77 14.17 -10.00
CA ALA A 56 -31.94 13.66 -8.94
C ALA A 56 -31.96 14.70 -7.81
N ASN A 57 -32.47 14.31 -6.65
CA ASN A 57 -32.34 15.10 -5.44
C ASN A 57 -30.84 15.31 -5.18
N GLN A 58 -30.36 16.53 -5.38
CA GLN A 58 -29.07 16.94 -4.88
C GLN A 58 -29.11 16.84 -3.36
N VAL A 59 -28.50 15.82 -2.80
CA VAL A 59 -28.15 15.83 -1.41
C VAL A 59 -27.07 16.88 -1.23
N ALA A 60 -27.42 18.01 -0.64
CA ALA A 60 -26.45 19.02 -0.25
C ALA A 60 -25.45 18.37 0.70
N SER A 61 -24.26 18.06 0.20
CA SER A 61 -23.13 17.71 1.04
C SER A 61 -22.66 18.97 1.74
N THR A 62 -22.22 18.83 2.94
CA THR A 62 -21.58 19.76 3.86
C THR A 62 -22.46 20.21 5.02
N GLN A 63 -22.76 19.29 5.90
CA GLN A 63 -22.60 19.55 7.32
C GLN A 63 -21.53 18.59 7.83
N THR A 64 -20.34 19.10 8.05
CA THR A 64 -19.38 18.50 8.97
C THR A 64 -20.02 18.51 10.34
N VAL A 65 -20.66 17.40 10.69
CA VAL A 65 -21.02 17.11 12.07
C VAL A 65 -19.70 16.80 12.76
N PRO A 66 -19.29 17.55 13.81
CA PRO A 66 -18.13 17.17 14.57
C PRO A 66 -18.36 15.74 15.07
N ALA A 67 -17.35 14.88 14.90
CA ALA A 67 -17.35 13.54 15.43
C ALA A 67 -17.41 13.62 16.95
N THR A 68 -18.61 13.68 17.48
CA THR A 68 -18.82 13.45 18.89
C THR A 68 -18.60 11.97 19.08
N ALA A 69 -17.53 11.59 19.78
CA ALA A 69 -17.27 10.22 20.15
C ALA A 69 -18.56 9.63 20.74
N VAL A 70 -19.17 8.69 20.02
CA VAL A 70 -20.33 7.96 20.52
C VAL A 70 -19.80 7.10 21.66
N PRO A 71 -20.26 7.28 22.91
CA PRO A 71 -19.80 6.44 24.01
C PRO A 71 -20.05 4.98 23.67
N SER A 72 -19.12 4.10 23.95
CA SER A 72 -19.21 2.64 23.77
C SER A 72 -20.32 1.97 24.59
N SER A 73 -21.14 2.75 25.27
CA SER A 73 -22.26 2.34 26.15
C SER A 73 -23.66 2.51 25.55
N ALA A 74 -23.82 2.75 24.23
CA ALA A 74 -25.11 3.03 23.60
C ALA A 74 -26.03 1.81 23.49
N PHE A 75 -25.64 0.64 23.94
CA PHE A 75 -26.47 -0.52 24.09
C PHE A 75 -26.50 -1.00 25.54
N ALA A 76 -27.59 -0.72 26.25
CA ALA A 76 -27.91 -1.47 27.45
C ALA A 76 -28.34 -2.88 27.02
N ALA A 77 -27.41 -3.85 27.11
CA ALA A 77 -27.76 -5.25 26.96
C ALA A 77 -28.83 -5.61 28.00
N THR A 78 -30.01 -5.97 27.55
CA THR A 78 -31.04 -6.51 28.46
C THR A 78 -30.79 -8.01 28.58
N SER A 79 -30.29 -8.44 29.73
CA SER A 79 -29.96 -9.85 29.99
C SER A 79 -31.21 -10.76 30.18
N ALA A 80 -32.42 -10.23 30.09
CA ALA A 80 -33.67 -10.96 30.20
C ALA A 80 -34.68 -10.54 29.14
N LEU A 81 -35.46 -11.49 28.64
CA LEU A 81 -36.62 -11.25 27.77
C LEU A 81 -37.64 -10.34 28.49
N GLN A 82 -37.86 -9.14 27.96
CA GLN A 82 -38.86 -8.21 28.39
C GLN A 82 -39.99 -8.13 27.37
N THR A 83 -41.22 -7.90 27.85
CA THR A 83 -42.43 -7.88 27.02
C THR A 83 -42.80 -6.45 26.65
N TYR A 84 -43.02 -6.20 25.36
CA TYR A 84 -43.37 -4.90 24.81
C TYR A 84 -44.70 -4.96 24.05
N PRO A 85 -45.66 -4.08 24.33
CA PRO A 85 -46.88 -3.96 23.54
C PRO A 85 -46.57 -3.31 22.19
N ILE A 86 -47.26 -3.75 21.15
CA ILE A 86 -47.21 -3.15 19.83
C ILE A 86 -48.51 -2.36 19.62
N PRO A 87 -48.42 -1.02 19.43
CA PRO A 87 -49.62 -0.21 19.26
C PRO A 87 -50.34 -0.53 17.96
N ALA A 88 -51.67 -0.55 18.01
CA ALA A 88 -52.52 -0.56 16.84
C ALA A 88 -52.68 0.88 16.33
N GLY A 89 -52.23 1.20 15.14
CA GLY A 89 -52.38 2.52 14.54
C GLY A 89 -51.96 2.54 13.08
N PRO A 90 -52.38 3.53 12.29
CA PRO A 90 -51.97 3.64 10.92
C PRO A 90 -50.50 4.06 10.82
N SER A 91 -49.72 3.38 9.97
CA SER A 91 -48.42 3.83 9.48
C SER A 91 -48.41 3.91 7.98
N ALA A 92 -47.46 4.68 7.43
CA ALA A 92 -47.22 4.62 6.00
C ALA A 92 -46.78 3.18 5.62
N PRO A 93 -47.39 2.57 4.61
CA PRO A 93 -47.02 1.23 4.19
C PRO A 93 -45.58 1.18 3.71
N LEU A 94 -44.77 0.35 4.33
CA LEU A 94 -43.43 0.02 3.89
C LEU A 94 -43.38 -1.45 3.54
N GLU A 95 -43.03 -1.76 2.30
CA GLU A 95 -42.86 -3.16 1.85
C GLU A 95 -41.40 -3.59 2.04
N THR A 96 -41.20 -4.77 2.64
CA THR A 96 -39.90 -5.39 2.80
C THR A 96 -39.72 -6.48 1.76
N HIS A 97 -38.54 -6.49 1.15
CA HIS A 97 -38.18 -7.51 0.15
C HIS A 97 -37.11 -8.44 0.74
N ALA A 98 -37.20 -9.72 0.42
CA ALA A 98 -36.18 -10.68 0.82
C ALA A 98 -35.22 -10.96 -0.34
N ASP A 99 -33.97 -10.66 -0.17
CA ASP A 99 -32.91 -11.20 -0.99
C ASP A 99 -32.79 -12.70 -0.64
N GLY A 100 -33.31 -13.57 -1.49
CA GLY A 100 -33.20 -15.02 -1.31
C GLY A 100 -34.46 -15.79 -0.91
N GLY A 101 -35.66 -15.32 -1.23
CA GLY A 101 -36.88 -16.14 -1.25
C GLY A 101 -37.81 -16.05 -0.06
N GLY A 102 -37.64 -15.11 0.84
CA GLY A 102 -38.64 -14.77 1.86
C GLY A 102 -39.82 -13.99 1.25
N SER A 103 -41.08 -14.28 1.62
CA SER A 103 -42.21 -13.52 1.11
C SER A 103 -42.28 -12.13 1.76
N PRO A 104 -42.55 -11.06 1.01
CA PRO A 104 -42.64 -9.71 1.54
C PRO A 104 -43.76 -9.55 2.58
N ALA A 105 -43.61 -8.60 3.50
CA ALA A 105 -44.63 -8.23 4.46
C ALA A 105 -44.75 -6.71 4.50
N THR A 106 -45.94 -6.21 4.78
CA THR A 106 -46.22 -4.77 4.87
C THR A 106 -46.24 -4.32 6.31
N VAL A 107 -45.55 -3.28 6.70
CA VAL A 107 -45.62 -2.65 8.00
C VAL A 107 -47.00 -1.95 8.11
N ALA A 108 -47.74 -2.25 9.17
CA ALA A 108 -49.13 -1.84 9.29
C ALA A 108 -49.47 -1.12 10.59
N GLY A 109 -48.51 -0.86 11.48
CA GLY A 109 -48.74 -0.29 12.80
C GLY A 109 -47.77 0.83 13.18
N ALA A 110 -48.10 1.59 14.20
CA ALA A 110 -47.19 2.59 14.76
C ALA A 110 -45.98 1.92 15.42
N TRP A 111 -44.82 2.60 15.39
CA TRP A 111 -43.61 2.13 16.00
C TRP A 111 -43.59 2.31 17.52
N ALA A 112 -43.23 1.28 18.26
CA ALA A 112 -43.01 1.31 19.70
C ALA A 112 -41.53 0.97 20.02
N PRO A 113 -40.89 1.67 20.97
CA PRO A 113 -39.52 1.39 21.36
C PRO A 113 -39.40 0.07 22.12
N ILE A 114 -38.34 -0.69 21.85
CA ILE A 114 -37.93 -1.86 22.63
C ILE A 114 -37.01 -1.38 23.76
N GLY A 115 -37.59 -0.98 24.88
CA GLY A 115 -36.83 -0.45 26.00
C GLY A 115 -35.96 0.75 25.63
N GLN A 116 -34.71 0.74 26.09
CA GLN A 116 -33.70 1.76 25.74
C GLN A 116 -32.68 1.27 24.69
N THR A 117 -33.02 0.23 23.94
CA THR A 117 -32.10 -0.39 22.97
C THR A 117 -31.92 0.44 21.70
N GLY A 118 -32.77 1.42 21.45
CA GLY A 118 -32.82 2.17 20.20
C GLY A 118 -33.52 1.43 19.06
N LEU A 119 -33.95 0.18 19.26
CA LEU A 119 -34.77 -0.59 18.32
C LEU A 119 -36.22 -0.27 18.50
N ASN A 120 -37.00 -0.29 17.42
CA ASN A 120 -38.45 -0.13 17.48
C ASN A 120 -39.15 -1.35 16.88
N VAL A 121 -40.37 -1.61 17.31
CA VAL A 121 -41.22 -2.70 16.84
C VAL A 121 -42.58 -2.17 16.40
N ALA A 122 -43.12 -2.74 15.31
CA ALA A 122 -44.46 -2.45 14.81
C ALA A 122 -45.14 -3.71 14.31
N THR A 123 -46.46 -3.65 14.13
CA THR A 123 -47.19 -4.76 13.48
C THR A 123 -46.81 -4.85 12.04
N ALA A 124 -46.66 -6.09 11.53
CA ALA A 124 -46.53 -6.38 10.12
C ALA A 124 -47.66 -7.30 9.67
N ARG A 125 -48.03 -7.22 8.39
CA ARG A 125 -49.08 -8.06 7.79
C ARG A 125 -48.50 -8.88 6.63
N ARG A 126 -48.91 -10.14 6.59
CA ARG A 126 -48.67 -11.02 5.48
C ARG A 126 -49.92 -11.84 5.22
N GLY A 127 -50.66 -11.52 4.17
CA GLY A 127 -51.95 -12.14 3.91
C GLY A 127 -52.93 -11.99 5.09
N ASP A 128 -53.69 -13.03 5.39
CA ASP A 128 -54.72 -13.05 6.42
C ASP A 128 -54.22 -13.44 7.83
N LEU A 129 -52.89 -13.48 8.05
CA LEU A 129 -52.33 -13.83 9.36
C LEU A 129 -52.68 -12.74 10.39
N PRO A 130 -53.15 -13.13 11.60
CA PRO A 130 -53.50 -12.18 12.64
C PRO A 130 -52.22 -11.44 13.09
N PRO A 131 -52.31 -10.10 13.24
CA PRO A 131 -51.15 -9.29 13.63
C PRO A 131 -50.71 -9.64 15.06
N VAL A 132 -49.40 -9.52 15.30
CA VAL A 132 -48.82 -9.68 16.63
C VAL A 132 -49.02 -8.39 17.42
N SER A 133 -49.67 -8.45 18.59
CA SER A 133 -49.96 -7.28 19.42
C SER A 133 -48.96 -7.12 20.59
N LYS A 134 -48.16 -8.12 20.89
CA LYS A 134 -47.17 -8.09 21.97
C LYS A 134 -46.00 -9.01 21.67
N VAL A 135 -44.78 -8.53 21.89
CA VAL A 135 -43.53 -9.31 21.73
C VAL A 135 -42.72 -9.30 23.00
N SER A 136 -41.98 -10.37 23.23
CA SER A 136 -40.86 -10.38 24.19
C SER A 136 -39.56 -10.26 23.41
N ALA A 137 -38.68 -9.37 23.84
CA ALA A 137 -37.40 -9.08 23.18
C ALA A 137 -36.25 -9.04 24.17
N ALA A 138 -35.09 -9.51 23.73
CA ALA A 138 -33.81 -9.29 24.40
C ALA A 138 -32.74 -8.97 23.36
N VAL A 139 -31.90 -8.01 23.65
CA VAL A 139 -30.81 -7.60 22.77
C VAL A 139 -29.48 -7.97 23.41
N SER A 140 -28.63 -8.71 22.72
CA SER A 140 -27.31 -9.05 23.19
C SER A 140 -26.26 -8.63 22.17
N SER A 141 -25.19 -8.00 22.66
CA SER A 141 -23.98 -7.75 21.91
C SER A 141 -22.89 -8.74 22.38
N ALA A 142 -22.97 -9.99 21.96
CA ALA A 142 -21.95 -10.96 22.30
C ALA A 142 -20.82 -10.90 21.23
N PRO A 143 -19.53 -10.92 21.63
CA PRO A 143 -18.46 -11.22 20.70
C PRO A 143 -18.62 -12.69 20.28
N THR A 144 -18.83 -12.93 19.00
CA THR A 144 -18.69 -14.27 18.44
C THR A 144 -17.21 -14.63 18.45
N GLY A 145 -16.87 -15.85 18.88
CA GLY A 145 -15.48 -16.33 18.91
C GLY A 145 -14.85 -16.19 17.51
N GLY A 146 -13.90 -15.26 17.38
CA GLY A 146 -13.25 -14.91 16.10
C GLY A 146 -13.12 -13.41 15.88
N GLY A 147 -13.46 -12.57 16.86
CA GLY A 147 -13.26 -11.11 16.78
C GLY A 147 -14.37 -10.31 16.11
N ASN A 148 -15.29 -10.92 15.38
CA ASN A 148 -16.41 -10.22 14.76
C ASN A 148 -17.54 -9.99 15.76
N ARG A 149 -17.89 -8.73 16.00
CA ARG A 149 -19.06 -8.35 16.79
C ARG A 149 -20.31 -8.50 15.92
N ALA A 150 -21.16 -9.46 16.21
CA ALA A 150 -22.48 -9.57 15.57
C ALA A 150 -23.56 -8.96 16.45
N LEU A 151 -24.41 -8.12 15.88
CA LEU A 151 -25.63 -7.67 16.54
C LEU A 151 -26.62 -8.83 16.51
N THR A 152 -26.96 -9.34 17.69
CA THR A 152 -27.93 -10.43 17.85
C THR A 152 -29.03 -9.97 18.80
N PHE A 153 -30.27 -10.18 18.41
CA PHE A 153 -31.42 -9.97 19.32
C PHE A 153 -32.41 -11.12 19.18
N THR A 154 -33.09 -11.44 20.28
CA THR A 154 -34.08 -12.50 20.33
C THR A 154 -35.47 -11.90 20.42
N LEU A 155 -36.40 -12.50 19.70
CA LEU A 155 -37.82 -12.13 19.71
C LEU A 155 -38.70 -13.37 19.88
N SER A 156 -39.79 -13.20 20.60
CA SER A 156 -40.89 -14.19 20.66
C SER A 156 -42.26 -13.50 20.74
N ARG A 157 -43.27 -14.18 20.28
CA ARG A 157 -44.63 -13.72 20.40
C ARG A 157 -45.12 -13.83 21.89
N ALA A 158 -45.68 -12.76 22.43
CA ALA A 158 -46.09 -12.68 23.84
C ALA A 158 -47.58 -12.31 24.04
N ASP A 159 -48.39 -12.34 22.97
CA ASP A 159 -49.83 -12.04 22.97
C ASP A 159 -50.72 -13.30 23.12
N GLY A 160 -50.10 -14.45 23.40
CA GLY A 160 -50.82 -15.72 23.55
C GLY A 160 -51.07 -16.48 22.25
N GLY A 161 -50.76 -15.91 21.11
CA GLY A 161 -50.87 -16.59 19.82
C GLY A 161 -49.77 -17.64 19.64
N THR A 162 -50.11 -18.82 19.11
CA THR A 162 -49.15 -19.93 18.89
C THR A 162 -48.62 -20.00 17.48
N ALA A 163 -49.37 -19.50 16.50
CA ALA A 163 -48.94 -19.49 15.09
C ALA A 163 -47.84 -18.46 14.82
N ALA A 164 -46.90 -18.80 13.97
CA ALA A 164 -45.90 -17.84 13.52
C ALA A 164 -46.54 -16.72 12.69
N ALA A 165 -46.20 -15.48 13.01
CA ALA A 165 -46.71 -14.31 12.31
C ALA A 165 -45.59 -13.24 12.18
N PRO A 166 -45.65 -12.39 11.15
CA PRO A 166 -44.65 -11.36 10.96
C PRO A 166 -44.76 -10.23 11.98
N VAL A 167 -43.62 -9.69 12.36
CA VAL A 167 -43.48 -8.47 13.14
C VAL A 167 -42.44 -7.58 12.48
N ALA A 168 -42.68 -6.27 12.45
CA ALA A 168 -41.67 -5.33 11.91
C ALA A 168 -40.72 -4.88 13.02
N VAL A 169 -39.44 -4.87 12.75
CA VAL A 169 -38.39 -4.34 13.63
C VAL A 169 -37.58 -3.29 12.87
N SER A 170 -37.51 -2.08 13.40
CA SER A 170 -36.73 -0.97 12.86
C SER A 170 -35.43 -0.81 13.63
N ILE A 171 -34.33 -0.78 12.90
CA ILE A 171 -32.95 -0.64 13.42
C ILE A 171 -32.36 0.62 12.82
N PRO A 172 -32.10 1.68 13.56
CA PRO A 172 -31.47 2.88 13.07
C PRO A 172 -30.10 2.59 12.45
N THR A 173 -29.82 3.16 11.25
CA THR A 173 -28.55 2.92 10.52
C THR A 173 -27.33 3.32 11.31
N ARG A 174 -27.44 4.35 12.19
CA ARG A 174 -26.34 4.77 13.08
C ARG A 174 -25.89 3.67 14.05
N ILE A 175 -26.80 2.75 14.40
CA ILE A 175 -26.48 1.61 15.25
C ILE A 175 -25.62 0.62 14.47
N LEU A 176 -26.00 0.31 13.24
CA LEU A 176 -25.28 -0.59 12.35
C LEU A 176 -23.92 -0.01 11.98
N ALA A 177 -23.85 1.29 11.72
CA ALA A 177 -22.60 1.99 11.43
C ALA A 177 -21.57 1.89 12.57
N GLY A 178 -22.02 1.89 13.82
CA GLY A 178 -21.15 1.72 14.99
C GLY A 178 -20.54 0.32 15.14
N TYR A 179 -21.04 -0.68 14.42
CA TYR A 179 -20.53 -2.05 14.47
C TYR A 179 -19.56 -2.37 13.29
N PHE A 180 -19.85 -1.90 12.08
CA PHE A 180 -19.18 -2.39 10.87
C PHE A 180 -18.96 -1.30 9.79
N GLY A 181 -19.01 -0.03 10.17
CA GLY A 181 -18.82 1.09 9.26
C GLY A 181 -20.13 1.69 8.71
N ALA A 182 -20.02 2.90 8.14
CA ALA A 182 -21.15 3.72 7.75
C ALA A 182 -22.06 3.09 6.68
N ASP A 183 -21.50 2.24 5.82
CA ASP A 183 -22.19 1.56 4.72
C ASP A 183 -22.75 0.18 5.10
N TYR A 184 -22.51 -0.30 6.32
CA TYR A 184 -22.92 -1.65 6.74
C TYR A 184 -24.43 -1.88 6.63
N ALA A 185 -25.23 -0.85 6.85
CA ALA A 185 -26.68 -0.92 6.74
C ALA A 185 -27.16 -1.38 5.34
N THR A 186 -26.39 -1.10 4.29
CA THR A 186 -26.69 -1.51 2.90
C THR A 186 -26.21 -2.91 2.55
N ARG A 187 -25.33 -3.48 3.37
CA ARG A 187 -24.67 -4.78 3.14
C ARG A 187 -25.06 -5.85 4.13
N VAL A 188 -25.81 -5.48 5.17
CA VAL A 188 -26.22 -6.40 6.23
C VAL A 188 -27.30 -7.36 5.74
N HIS A 189 -27.07 -8.64 5.96
CA HIS A 189 -28.09 -9.68 5.81
C HIS A 189 -28.51 -10.20 7.18
N TRP A 190 -29.78 -10.50 7.29
CA TRP A 190 -30.36 -10.94 8.54
C TRP A 190 -30.81 -12.39 8.43
N THR A 191 -30.36 -13.20 9.36
CA THR A 191 -30.75 -14.59 9.49
C THR A 191 -31.53 -14.81 10.77
N GLN A 192 -32.59 -15.60 10.68
CA GLN A 192 -33.41 -16.02 11.81
C GLN A 192 -33.13 -17.49 12.13
N THR A 193 -32.75 -17.76 13.37
CA THR A 193 -32.54 -19.12 13.89
C THR A 193 -33.35 -19.33 15.17
N PRO A 194 -33.68 -20.55 15.59
CA PRO A 194 -34.21 -20.80 16.93
C PRO A 194 -33.22 -20.29 17.99
N ALA A 195 -33.73 -19.59 19.03
CA ALA A 195 -32.86 -18.97 20.04
C ALA A 195 -32.00 -19.98 20.82
N GLU A 196 -32.47 -21.21 20.97
CA GLU A 196 -31.73 -22.31 21.60
C GLU A 196 -30.44 -22.70 20.79
N ALA A 197 -30.44 -22.51 19.46
CA ALA A 197 -29.31 -22.77 18.61
C ALA A 197 -28.27 -21.63 18.67
N ALA A 198 -28.67 -20.42 19.03
CA ALA A 198 -27.79 -19.24 19.04
C ALA A 198 -26.90 -19.14 20.31
N THR A 199 -27.17 -19.93 21.34
CA THR A 199 -26.44 -19.90 22.62
C THR A 199 -25.17 -20.76 22.65
N SER A 200 -24.92 -21.56 21.63
CA SER A 200 -23.72 -22.42 21.54
C SER A 200 -22.77 -21.96 20.40
N PRO A 201 -21.53 -21.60 20.70
CA PRO A 201 -20.57 -21.10 19.69
C PRO A 201 -20.29 -22.07 18.53
N LYS A 202 -20.50 -23.38 18.74
CA LYS A 202 -20.36 -24.41 17.71
C LYS A 202 -21.61 -24.65 16.85
N SER A 203 -22.79 -24.27 17.34
CA SER A 203 -24.05 -24.48 16.64
C SER A 203 -24.45 -23.33 15.71
N ALA A 204 -23.88 -22.16 15.89
CA ALA A 204 -24.15 -21.00 15.04
C ALA A 204 -23.65 -21.16 13.59
N VAL A 205 -22.64 -22.01 13.37
CA VAL A 205 -22.06 -22.26 12.04
C VAL A 205 -22.80 -23.34 11.27
N THR A 206 -23.60 -24.19 11.92
CA THR A 206 -24.30 -25.34 11.31
C THR A 206 -25.82 -25.24 11.31
N ALA A 207 -26.41 -24.25 12.00
CA ALA A 207 -27.84 -24.04 11.95
C ALA A 207 -28.22 -23.32 10.65
N THR A 208 -28.92 -23.98 9.77
CA THR A 208 -29.50 -23.39 8.56
C THR A 208 -30.46 -22.27 8.96
N GLY A 209 -29.98 -21.05 9.00
CA GLY A 209 -30.81 -19.87 9.30
C GLY A 209 -31.72 -19.55 8.11
N VAL A 210 -32.90 -19.07 8.39
CA VAL A 210 -33.82 -18.56 7.37
C VAL A 210 -33.51 -17.07 7.14
N SER A 211 -33.34 -16.68 5.88
CA SER A 211 -33.17 -15.27 5.52
C SER A 211 -34.41 -14.46 5.90
N VAL A 212 -34.19 -13.28 6.48
CA VAL A 212 -35.25 -12.36 6.91
C VAL A 212 -35.37 -11.22 5.90
N ALA A 213 -36.61 -10.99 5.44
CA ALA A 213 -36.90 -9.87 4.56
C ALA A 213 -36.58 -8.53 5.24
N SER A 214 -35.91 -7.64 4.51
CA SER A 214 -35.52 -6.32 4.99
C SER A 214 -35.77 -5.24 3.94
N ALA A 215 -35.88 -4.00 4.38
CA ALA A 215 -35.92 -2.81 3.54
C ALA A 215 -35.26 -1.64 4.27
N THR A 216 -34.62 -0.74 3.53
CA THR A 216 -34.15 0.53 4.10
C THR A 216 -35.26 1.57 4.01
N ASP A 217 -35.61 2.15 5.16
CA ASP A 217 -36.53 3.28 5.23
C ASP A 217 -35.73 4.58 5.24
N PRO A 218 -35.71 5.34 4.12
CA PRO A 218 -34.96 6.59 4.05
C PRO A 218 -35.55 7.69 4.93
N ALA A 219 -36.85 7.64 5.23
CA ALA A 219 -37.54 8.66 6.03
C ALA A 219 -37.10 8.62 7.49
N THR A 220 -36.84 7.45 8.02
CA THR A 220 -36.39 7.23 9.40
C THR A 220 -34.90 6.89 9.52
N SER A 221 -34.18 6.81 8.41
CA SER A 221 -32.78 6.35 8.35
C SER A 221 -32.60 5.04 9.13
N SER A 222 -33.42 4.05 8.81
CA SER A 222 -33.40 2.75 9.49
C SER A 222 -33.53 1.58 8.53
N VAL A 223 -33.02 0.42 8.96
CA VAL A 223 -33.27 -0.86 8.30
C VAL A 223 -34.46 -1.51 9.00
N VAL A 224 -35.48 -1.87 8.25
CA VAL A 224 -36.72 -2.52 8.73
C VAL A 224 -36.67 -4.00 8.36
N LEU A 225 -36.84 -4.87 9.34
CA LEU A 225 -36.89 -6.32 9.22
C LEU A 225 -38.30 -6.84 9.47
N THR A 226 -38.67 -7.93 8.83
CA THR A 226 -39.97 -8.60 9.08
C THR A 226 -39.79 -10.09 9.42
N PRO A 227 -39.19 -10.39 10.59
CA PRO A 227 -39.06 -11.77 11.05
C PRO A 227 -40.40 -12.43 11.35
N GLN A 228 -40.45 -13.74 11.28
CA GLN A 228 -41.57 -14.56 11.71
C GLN A 228 -41.42 -14.93 13.19
N VAL A 229 -42.27 -14.45 14.04
CA VAL A 229 -42.22 -14.73 15.49
C VAL A 229 -43.35 -15.66 15.91
N ALA A 230 -43.04 -16.64 16.75
CA ALA A 230 -43.94 -17.59 17.38
C ALA A 230 -43.77 -17.54 18.89
N SER A 231 -44.46 -18.39 19.64
CA SER A 231 -44.31 -18.53 21.10
C SER A 231 -42.89 -18.95 21.51
N LYS A 232 -42.16 -19.71 20.65
CA LYS A 232 -40.73 -19.99 20.85
C LYS A 232 -39.90 -18.81 20.36
N ALA A 233 -38.89 -18.45 21.15
CA ALA A 233 -38.00 -17.36 20.82
C ALA A 233 -37.14 -17.69 19.59
N VAL A 234 -36.96 -16.69 18.71
CA VAL A 234 -36.04 -16.72 17.56
C VAL A 234 -34.93 -15.71 17.76
N ALA A 235 -33.72 -16.08 17.36
CA ALA A 235 -32.59 -15.17 17.34
C ALA A 235 -32.43 -14.61 15.93
N LEU A 236 -32.25 -13.31 15.86
CA LEU A 236 -31.95 -12.56 14.64
C LEU A 236 -30.52 -12.11 14.70
N THR A 237 -29.71 -12.54 13.74
CA THR A 237 -28.29 -12.22 13.69
C THR A 237 -27.99 -11.44 12.43
N ALA A 238 -27.34 -10.30 12.61
CA ALA A 238 -26.77 -9.53 11.52
C ALA A 238 -25.47 -10.19 11.07
N SER A 239 -25.33 -10.46 9.80
CA SER A 239 -24.10 -10.90 9.19
C SER A 239 -23.83 -10.11 7.92
N SER A 240 -22.55 -9.87 7.58
CA SER A 240 -22.21 -9.53 6.22
C SER A 240 -22.36 -10.82 5.41
N ALA A 241 -23.19 -10.85 4.40
CA ALA A 241 -23.24 -12.01 3.54
C ALA A 241 -21.87 -12.24 2.93
N PRO A 242 -21.42 -13.51 2.79
CA PRO A 242 -20.51 -13.83 1.73
C PRO A 242 -21.20 -13.38 0.44
N ILE A 243 -20.46 -12.70 -0.43
CA ILE A 243 -20.95 -12.28 -1.75
C ILE A 243 -21.47 -13.54 -2.42
N SER A 244 -22.79 -13.69 -2.51
CA SER A 244 -23.36 -14.84 -3.20
C SER A 244 -23.01 -14.64 -4.67
N SER A 245 -22.35 -15.62 -5.29
CA SER A 245 -21.86 -15.60 -6.66
C SER A 245 -22.98 -15.57 -7.73
N THR A 246 -24.19 -15.16 -7.39
CA THR A 246 -25.33 -15.02 -8.33
C THR A 246 -25.41 -13.63 -8.96
N GLY A 247 -24.28 -13.00 -9.20
CA GLY A 247 -24.07 -12.17 -10.35
C GLY A 247 -24.81 -10.83 -10.51
N THR A 248 -25.56 -10.35 -9.53
CA THR A 248 -26.06 -8.98 -9.55
C THR A 248 -25.25 -8.14 -8.57
N GLY A 249 -24.09 -7.65 -9.02
CA GLY A 249 -23.29 -6.68 -8.28
C GLY A 249 -24.10 -5.41 -7.99
N SER A 250 -23.93 -4.84 -6.81
CA SER A 250 -24.47 -3.53 -6.50
C SER A 250 -23.47 -2.46 -6.94
N PHE A 251 -23.84 -1.65 -7.93
CA PHE A 251 -23.03 -0.50 -8.36
C PHE A 251 -22.79 0.52 -7.22
N ALA A 252 -23.64 0.53 -6.20
CA ALA A 252 -23.45 1.36 -5.02
C ALA A 252 -22.39 0.78 -4.05
N ALA A 253 -22.21 -0.54 -4.02
CA ALA A 253 -21.21 -1.21 -3.19
C ALA A 253 -19.83 -1.29 -3.85
N THR A 254 -19.77 -1.20 -5.18
CA THR A 254 -18.53 -1.21 -5.97
C THR A 254 -18.54 -0.02 -6.92
N PRO A 255 -18.15 1.17 -6.48
CA PRO A 255 -18.04 2.30 -7.37
C PRO A 255 -17.06 1.95 -8.49
N LEU A 256 -17.48 2.18 -9.75
CA LEU A 256 -16.59 2.04 -10.88
C LEU A 256 -15.49 3.08 -10.75
N SER A 257 -14.25 2.62 -10.61
CA SER A 257 -13.06 3.44 -10.64
C SER A 257 -12.18 3.02 -11.79
N SER A 258 -11.41 3.97 -12.34
CA SER A 258 -10.40 3.67 -13.33
C SER A 258 -9.29 2.82 -12.70
N ALA A 259 -8.93 1.69 -13.32
CA ALA A 259 -7.79 0.89 -12.91
C ALA A 259 -6.45 1.58 -13.22
N SER A 260 -6.46 2.51 -14.19
CA SER A 260 -5.28 3.28 -14.57
C SER A 260 -5.60 4.73 -14.83
N SER A 261 -4.61 5.58 -14.64
CA SER A 261 -4.69 7.01 -14.95
C SER A 261 -3.39 7.46 -15.60
N TRP A 262 -3.45 8.54 -16.39
CA TRP A 262 -2.27 9.14 -16.99
C TRP A 262 -2.34 10.67 -16.89
N ALA A 263 -1.17 11.27 -16.91
CA ALA A 263 -1.04 12.72 -16.93
C ALA A 263 0.15 13.14 -17.79
N VAL A 264 0.12 14.38 -18.25
CA VAL A 264 1.26 15.04 -18.87
C VAL A 264 1.51 16.34 -18.11
N SER A 265 2.73 16.51 -17.62
CA SER A 265 3.14 17.75 -16.97
C SER A 265 3.24 18.87 -18.00
N ALA A 266 2.45 19.90 -17.85
CA ALA A 266 2.48 21.06 -18.76
C ALA A 266 3.80 21.85 -18.64
N GLN A 267 4.53 21.73 -17.54
CA GLN A 267 5.76 22.45 -17.27
C GLN A 267 7.00 21.70 -17.80
N THR A 268 7.07 20.40 -17.62
CA THR A 268 8.24 19.59 -17.95
C THR A 268 8.04 18.75 -19.21
N GLY A 269 6.79 18.54 -19.66
CA GLY A 269 6.46 17.65 -20.76
C GLY A 269 6.48 16.16 -20.36
N ASP A 270 6.66 15.85 -19.09
CA ASP A 270 6.70 14.51 -18.56
C ASP A 270 5.36 13.78 -18.77
N PHE A 271 5.43 12.53 -19.23
CA PHE A 271 4.30 11.61 -19.28
C PHE A 271 4.37 10.62 -18.11
N SER A 272 3.34 10.62 -17.30
CA SER A 272 3.18 9.66 -16.20
C SER A 272 1.96 8.77 -16.41
N TRP A 273 2.06 7.52 -15.95
CA TRP A 273 0.97 6.56 -15.97
C TRP A 273 0.97 5.74 -14.68
N SER A 274 -0.21 5.47 -14.14
CA SER A 274 -0.37 4.69 -12.93
C SER A 274 -1.41 3.59 -13.13
N TYR A 275 -1.09 2.39 -12.66
CA TYR A 275 -1.96 1.22 -12.66
C TYR A 275 -2.13 0.72 -11.22
N SER A 276 -3.29 1.00 -10.64
CA SER A 276 -3.61 0.59 -9.27
C SER A 276 -3.98 -0.88 -9.22
N MET A 277 -3.38 -1.61 -8.29
CA MET A 277 -3.69 -2.99 -7.98
C MET A 277 -4.62 -3.02 -6.77
N ARG A 278 -5.83 -3.56 -6.97
CA ARG A 278 -6.83 -3.58 -5.91
C ARG A 278 -6.43 -4.55 -4.82
N THR A 279 -6.38 -4.07 -3.59
CA THR A 279 -6.19 -4.91 -2.42
C THR A 279 -7.53 -5.22 -1.74
N PRO A 280 -7.76 -6.44 -1.25
CA PRO A 280 -8.91 -6.75 -0.40
C PRO A 280 -9.00 -5.77 0.76
N PRO A 281 -10.20 -5.26 1.09
CA PRO A 281 -10.34 -4.36 2.22
C PRO A 281 -10.15 -5.12 3.54
N ALA A 282 -9.22 -4.67 4.37
CA ALA A 282 -9.12 -5.14 5.75
C ALA A 282 -10.38 -4.79 6.54
N ALA A 283 -10.63 -5.54 7.62
CA ALA A 283 -11.74 -5.25 8.54
C ALA A 283 -11.61 -3.87 9.19
N ALA A 284 -10.40 -3.39 9.39
CA ALA A 284 -10.06 -2.06 9.87
C ALA A 284 -8.58 -1.77 9.64
N GLY A 285 -8.21 -0.50 9.61
CA GLY A 285 -6.83 -0.03 9.60
C GLY A 285 -6.29 0.34 8.23
N PRO A 286 -4.96 0.57 8.16
CA PRO A 286 -4.30 0.89 6.92
C PRO A 286 -4.42 -0.28 5.93
N THR A 287 -4.54 0.07 4.67
CA THR A 287 -4.60 -0.88 3.54
C THR A 287 -3.54 -0.45 2.53
N PRO A 288 -2.67 -1.35 2.08
CA PRO A 288 -1.58 -1.00 1.19
C PRO A 288 -2.09 -0.48 -0.15
N ALA A 289 -1.56 0.66 -0.59
CA ALA A 289 -1.87 1.27 -1.88
C ALA A 289 -0.85 0.79 -2.93
N VAL A 290 -1.03 -0.41 -3.45
CA VAL A 290 -0.12 -1.01 -4.42
C VAL A 290 -0.46 -0.54 -5.83
N ALA A 291 0.55 -0.06 -6.55
CA ALA A 291 0.42 0.37 -7.94
C ALA A 291 1.74 0.22 -8.71
N LEU A 292 1.65 0.01 -10.01
CA LEU A 292 2.76 0.25 -10.93
C LEU A 292 2.67 1.70 -11.40
N THR A 293 3.75 2.43 -11.28
CA THR A 293 3.83 3.82 -11.73
C THR A 293 4.95 3.97 -12.75
N TYR A 294 4.65 4.65 -13.85
CA TYR A 294 5.60 4.98 -14.90
C TYR A 294 5.78 6.49 -14.97
N ASP A 295 7.02 6.91 -15.17
CA ASP A 295 7.40 8.30 -15.33
C ASP A 295 8.46 8.40 -16.44
N SER A 296 8.13 9.11 -17.52
CA SER A 296 9.03 9.23 -18.66
C SER A 296 10.29 10.05 -18.38
N GLN A 297 10.25 10.92 -17.38
CA GLN A 297 11.37 11.76 -16.97
C GLN A 297 12.33 11.02 -16.03
N SER A 298 11.89 9.93 -15.40
CA SER A 298 12.74 9.16 -14.46
C SER A 298 14.01 8.59 -15.11
N VAL A 299 13.99 8.40 -16.43
CA VAL A 299 15.16 7.91 -17.20
C VAL A 299 16.03 9.03 -17.78
N ASP A 300 15.66 10.30 -17.57
CA ASP A 300 16.43 11.44 -18.06
C ASP A 300 17.79 11.52 -17.37
N GLY A 301 18.85 11.72 -18.16
CA GLY A 301 20.22 11.78 -17.67
C GLY A 301 20.86 10.46 -17.30
N GLU A 302 20.11 9.36 -17.35
CA GLU A 302 20.68 8.02 -17.15
C GLU A 302 21.72 7.67 -18.23
N THR A 303 22.72 6.88 -17.82
CA THR A 303 23.84 6.46 -18.67
C THR A 303 23.69 4.99 -19.08
N GLY A 304 24.70 4.13 -18.85
CA GLY A 304 24.60 2.70 -19.16
C GLY A 304 23.67 1.96 -18.17
N ALA A 305 23.01 0.91 -18.65
CA ALA A 305 22.04 0.13 -17.87
C ALA A 305 22.62 -0.49 -16.59
N THR A 306 23.90 -0.82 -16.55
CA THR A 306 24.57 -1.34 -15.35
C THR A 306 24.96 -0.26 -14.34
N ASN A 307 25.05 1.01 -14.77
CA ASN A 307 25.39 2.14 -13.90
C ASN A 307 24.14 2.85 -13.34
N ASN A 308 23.11 2.95 -14.17
CA ASN A 308 21.77 3.44 -13.78
C ASN A 308 20.79 2.30 -14.03
N GLN A 309 20.78 1.34 -13.12
CA GLN A 309 19.96 0.16 -13.24
C GLN A 309 18.49 0.51 -13.04
N PRO A 310 17.56 0.04 -13.92
CA PRO A 310 16.13 0.20 -13.71
C PRO A 310 15.65 -0.54 -12.46
N SER A 311 14.47 -0.16 -11.97
CA SER A 311 13.79 -0.89 -10.88
C SER A 311 13.53 -2.36 -11.25
N ALA A 312 13.10 -3.18 -10.30
CA ALA A 312 12.68 -4.56 -10.54
C ALA A 312 11.47 -4.69 -11.48
N VAL A 313 10.77 -3.59 -11.77
CA VAL A 313 9.65 -3.53 -12.73
C VAL A 313 10.11 -3.21 -14.14
N GLY A 314 11.16 -2.39 -14.29
CA GLY A 314 11.72 -2.02 -15.60
C GLY A 314 12.02 -0.54 -15.73
N GLU A 315 12.56 -0.17 -16.91
CA GLU A 315 13.02 1.18 -17.23
C GLU A 315 11.84 2.18 -17.21
N GLY A 316 11.99 3.23 -16.42
CA GLY A 316 10.93 4.23 -16.22
C GLY A 316 9.82 3.84 -15.23
N TRP A 317 9.87 2.63 -14.68
CA TRP A 317 8.85 2.10 -13.79
C TRP A 317 9.27 2.08 -12.32
N SER A 318 8.28 2.18 -11.44
CA SER A 318 8.43 1.94 -10.01
C SER A 318 7.21 1.20 -9.45
N LEU A 319 7.41 0.49 -8.34
CA LEU A 319 6.36 -0.16 -7.56
C LEU A 319 6.00 0.75 -6.38
N ALA A 320 4.75 1.22 -6.34
CA ALA A 320 4.19 1.92 -5.19
C ALA A 320 3.61 0.93 -4.19
N GLY A 321 3.49 1.34 -2.92
CA GLY A 321 2.97 0.52 -1.82
C GLY A 321 4.02 0.22 -0.76
N ALA A 322 5.30 0.39 -1.09
CA ALA A 322 6.39 0.46 -0.15
C ALA A 322 6.99 1.87 -0.14
N GLY A 323 7.72 2.21 0.91
CA GLY A 323 8.39 3.50 1.03
C GLY A 323 9.73 3.33 1.74
N PHE A 324 10.56 4.35 1.69
CA PHE A 324 11.84 4.32 2.37
C PHE A 324 12.35 5.71 2.74
N ILE A 325 13.29 5.75 3.67
CA ILE A 325 14.14 6.91 3.93
C ILE A 325 15.57 6.51 3.58
N GLU A 326 16.29 7.36 2.86
CA GLU A 326 17.67 7.13 2.45
C GLU A 326 18.60 8.20 3.00
N ARG A 327 19.85 7.81 3.22
CA ARG A 327 20.97 8.70 3.51
C ARG A 327 22.04 8.54 2.45
N THR A 328 22.61 9.65 2.01
CA THR A 328 23.70 9.69 1.05
C THR A 328 25.01 9.86 1.78
N PHE A 329 26.01 9.10 1.39
CA PHE A 329 27.40 9.23 1.81
C PHE A 329 28.27 9.73 0.65
N VAL A 330 29.45 10.23 0.96
CA VAL A 330 30.40 10.67 -0.06
C VAL A 330 31.57 9.66 -0.17
N SER A 331 32.24 9.59 -1.33
CA SER A 331 33.50 8.88 -1.41
C SER A 331 34.51 9.54 -0.50
N CYS A 332 35.21 8.77 0.34
CA CYS A 332 36.26 9.29 1.20
C CYS A 332 37.35 10.04 0.45
N SER A 333 37.59 9.69 -0.81
CA SER A 333 38.54 10.42 -1.69
C SER A 333 38.09 11.84 -2.01
N LEU A 334 36.81 12.17 -1.86
CA LEU A 334 36.22 13.49 -2.10
C LEU A 334 35.93 14.25 -0.81
N ASP A 335 36.19 13.66 0.34
CA ASP A 335 35.98 14.29 1.63
C ASP A 335 37.24 15.04 2.04
N SER A 336 37.25 16.35 1.74
CA SER A 336 38.36 17.25 2.03
C SER A 336 38.17 17.91 3.39
N GLY A 337 38.96 17.55 4.33
CA GLY A 337 38.93 18.14 5.68
C GLY A 337 39.30 17.15 6.77
N SER A 338 39.50 15.90 6.41
CA SER A 338 39.85 14.87 7.36
C SER A 338 41.23 15.10 7.96
N SER A 339 41.34 14.89 9.27
CA SER A 339 42.61 14.96 10.02
C SER A 339 43.50 13.73 9.82
N GLY A 340 43.15 12.79 8.94
CA GLY A 340 43.92 11.58 8.66
C GLY A 340 44.26 11.37 7.20
N PRO A 341 45.22 10.47 6.87
CA PRO A 341 45.49 10.13 5.50
C PRO A 341 44.27 9.43 4.90
N VAL A 342 43.53 10.13 4.06
CA VAL A 342 42.49 9.54 3.23
C VAL A 342 43.22 8.60 2.28
N THR A 343 43.02 7.28 2.47
CA THR A 343 43.43 6.33 1.46
C THR A 343 42.60 6.60 0.21
N SER A 344 43.20 6.48 -0.98
CA SER A 344 42.51 6.64 -2.26
C SER A 344 41.49 5.52 -2.54
N SER A 345 40.91 4.95 -1.51
CA SER A 345 39.89 3.90 -1.60
C SER A 345 38.53 4.53 -1.94
N GLY A 346 37.69 3.77 -2.60
CA GLY A 346 36.31 4.15 -2.88
C GLY A 346 35.37 3.95 -1.69
N ASP A 347 35.90 3.84 -0.47
CA ASP A 347 35.11 3.76 0.75
C ASP A 347 34.17 4.96 0.91
N LEU A 348 33.08 4.74 1.63
CA LEU A 348 32.11 5.79 1.97
C LEU A 348 32.47 6.48 3.26
N CYS A 349 32.43 7.81 3.23
CA CYS A 349 32.61 8.67 4.40
C CYS A 349 31.33 9.40 4.76
N TRP A 350 31.14 9.62 6.06
CA TRP A 350 30.12 10.53 6.58
C TRP A 350 30.43 11.95 6.12
N LYS A 351 29.42 12.74 5.85
CA LYS A 351 29.60 14.15 5.47
C LYS A 351 28.69 15.09 6.24
N THR A 352 27.43 14.78 6.24
CA THR A 352 26.40 15.59 6.89
C THR A 352 25.24 14.72 7.32
N ASP A 353 24.49 15.22 8.31
CA ASP A 353 23.14 14.71 8.56
C ASP A 353 22.26 15.04 7.36
N ASN A 354 21.94 14.05 6.56
CA ASN A 354 21.04 14.20 5.42
C ASN A 354 20.06 13.02 5.40
N ALA A 355 18.89 13.23 4.87
CA ALA A 355 17.92 12.18 4.62
C ALA A 355 16.94 12.62 3.54
N THR A 356 16.47 11.65 2.76
CA THR A 356 15.43 11.83 1.74
C THR A 356 14.37 10.76 1.95
N ILE A 357 13.10 11.14 1.94
CA ILE A 357 11.98 10.20 2.00
C ILE A 357 11.38 9.99 0.62
N SER A 358 11.02 8.74 0.33
CA SER A 358 10.17 8.34 -0.80
C SER A 358 9.01 7.51 -0.26
N LEU A 359 7.85 8.12 -0.19
CA LEU A 359 6.60 7.50 0.24
C LEU A 359 5.45 8.18 -0.51
N ALA A 360 4.45 7.43 -0.92
CA ALA A 360 3.29 7.97 -1.64
C ALA A 360 2.65 9.14 -0.85
N GLY A 361 2.59 10.31 -1.49
CA GLY A 361 2.09 11.54 -0.88
C GLY A 361 3.10 12.31 0.01
N HIS A 362 4.25 11.74 0.34
CA HIS A 362 5.25 12.31 1.23
C HIS A 362 6.66 12.05 0.69
N SER A 363 7.09 12.78 -0.32
CA SER A 363 8.41 12.57 -0.93
C SER A 363 9.24 13.84 -0.96
N GLY A 364 10.53 13.73 -0.74
CA GLY A 364 11.46 14.85 -0.80
C GLY A 364 12.56 14.82 0.25
N GLN A 365 13.33 15.88 0.28
CA GLN A 365 14.45 16.04 1.22
C GLN A 365 13.92 16.34 2.63
N LEU A 366 14.46 15.64 3.62
CA LEU A 366 14.27 15.95 5.04
C LEU A 366 15.34 16.95 5.51
N VAL A 367 14.92 18.01 6.14
CA VAL A 367 15.79 19.07 6.66
C VAL A 367 15.80 19.04 8.18
N LYS A 368 17.01 18.99 8.77
CA LYS A 368 17.21 19.02 10.21
C LYS A 368 17.39 20.46 10.69
N ASP A 369 16.58 20.88 11.63
CA ASP A 369 16.83 22.09 12.40
C ASP A 369 17.98 21.82 13.38
N GLN A 370 19.11 22.46 13.17
CA GLN A 370 20.32 22.27 13.97
C GLN A 370 20.17 22.78 15.41
N THR A 371 19.19 23.65 15.69
CA THR A 371 18.95 24.19 17.03
C THR A 371 18.08 23.27 17.87
N THR A 372 17.02 22.75 17.27
CA THR A 372 16.04 21.90 17.97
C THR A 372 16.25 20.40 17.76
N GLY A 373 17.05 20.03 16.75
CA GLY A 373 17.25 18.63 16.34
C GLY A 373 16.05 18.01 15.60
N THR A 374 15.00 18.80 15.32
CA THR A 374 13.80 18.29 14.65
C THR A 374 13.98 18.20 13.15
N TRP A 375 13.37 17.16 12.56
CA TRP A 375 13.37 16.96 11.13
C TRP A 375 12.02 17.32 10.53
N ARG A 376 12.03 17.88 9.32
CA ARG A 376 10.85 18.24 8.56
C ARG A 376 11.08 17.98 7.07
N LEU A 377 10.01 17.72 6.35
CA LEU A 377 10.06 17.71 4.88
C LEU A 377 10.38 19.13 4.39
N GLN A 378 11.24 19.26 3.38
CA GLN A 378 11.59 20.57 2.79
C GLN A 378 10.34 21.33 2.32
N SER A 379 9.40 20.62 1.70
CA SER A 379 8.06 21.10 1.40
C SER A 379 7.13 20.64 2.53
N ASP A 380 7.12 21.36 3.64
CA ASP A 380 6.42 20.98 4.88
C ASP A 380 4.92 20.73 4.61
N ASP A 381 4.48 19.51 4.81
CA ASP A 381 3.10 19.03 4.66
C ASP A 381 2.40 18.86 6.02
N GLY A 382 3.04 19.27 7.10
CA GLY A 382 2.57 19.09 8.47
C GLY A 382 2.94 17.75 9.10
N SER A 383 3.59 16.84 8.38
CA SER A 383 4.08 15.58 8.95
C SER A 383 5.29 15.84 9.88
N ARG A 384 5.37 15.07 10.94
CA ARG A 384 6.47 15.11 11.90
C ARG A 384 7.40 13.94 11.67
N PHE A 385 8.70 14.22 11.58
CA PHE A 385 9.75 13.22 11.41
C PHE A 385 10.64 13.15 12.65
N GLU A 386 10.94 11.92 13.07
CA GLU A 386 11.78 11.65 14.24
C GLU A 386 12.81 10.58 13.84
N HIS A 387 14.09 10.95 13.90
CA HIS A 387 15.19 9.99 13.82
C HIS A 387 15.45 9.46 15.23
N LEU A 388 15.17 8.20 15.45
CA LEU A 388 15.23 7.53 16.74
C LEU A 388 16.50 6.70 16.80
N THR A 389 17.20 6.70 17.94
CA THR A 389 18.44 5.95 18.15
C THR A 389 18.40 5.15 19.44
N GLY A 390 18.94 3.94 19.41
CA GLY A 390 19.03 3.04 20.55
C GLY A 390 17.73 2.30 20.89
N ALA A 391 17.87 1.18 21.53
CA ALA A 391 16.79 0.24 21.85
C ALA A 391 15.65 0.82 22.72
N SER A 392 15.92 1.90 23.47
CA SER A 392 14.92 2.57 24.32
C SER A 392 14.02 3.54 23.57
N SER A 393 14.34 3.85 22.32
CA SER A 393 13.63 4.83 21.51
C SER A 393 12.40 4.29 20.78
N GLY A 394 12.19 2.96 20.83
CA GLY A 394 11.12 2.27 20.09
C GLY A 394 11.57 1.68 18.76
N CYS A 395 12.84 1.88 18.35
CA CYS A 395 13.48 1.05 17.35
C CYS A 395 13.73 -0.34 17.94
N GLY A 396 13.57 -1.40 17.14
CA GLY A 396 13.93 -2.75 17.56
C GLY A 396 15.41 -2.81 17.95
N ALA A 397 15.75 -3.57 18.96
CA ALA A 397 17.14 -3.84 19.25
C ALA A 397 17.73 -4.69 18.11
N SER A 398 18.93 -4.32 17.63
CA SER A 398 19.69 -5.06 16.62
C SER A 398 19.09 -5.06 15.21
N ASN A 399 18.81 -3.89 14.67
CA ASN A 399 18.50 -3.74 13.24
C ASN A 399 19.76 -3.75 12.34
N GLY A 400 20.95 -3.90 12.93
CA GLY A 400 22.23 -3.99 12.23
C GLY A 400 22.95 -2.67 12.02
N THR A 401 22.37 -1.55 12.39
CA THR A 401 23.00 -0.23 12.34
C THR A 401 23.83 0.06 13.60
N TYR A 402 24.75 0.99 13.51
CA TYR A 402 25.67 1.34 14.60
C TYR A 402 24.94 1.76 15.89
N ASP A 403 23.87 2.55 15.76
CA ASP A 403 23.13 3.12 16.87
C ASP A 403 21.74 2.49 17.03
N ASP A 404 21.47 1.36 16.40
CA ASP A 404 20.12 0.75 16.31
C ASP A 404 19.09 1.81 15.91
N ASP A 405 19.41 2.62 14.88
CA ASP A 405 18.61 3.76 14.47
C ASP A 405 17.47 3.40 13.51
N CYS A 406 16.36 4.08 13.66
CA CYS A 406 15.20 3.96 12.79
C CYS A 406 14.49 5.32 12.66
N TRP A 407 13.49 5.40 11.81
CA TRP A 407 12.71 6.61 11.64
C TRP A 407 11.24 6.38 11.96
N ARG A 408 10.61 7.42 12.50
CA ARG A 408 9.16 7.49 12.63
C ARG A 408 8.66 8.78 11.98
N MET A 409 7.70 8.63 11.06
CA MET A 409 6.91 9.73 10.53
C MET A 409 5.51 9.66 11.16
N THR A 410 4.98 10.78 11.60
CA THR A 410 3.59 10.91 12.06
C THR A 410 2.88 11.92 11.17
N THR A 411 1.82 11.51 10.50
CA THR A 411 0.99 12.34 9.64
C THR A 411 -0.01 13.18 10.46
N THR A 412 -0.64 14.15 9.82
CA THR A 412 -1.56 15.08 10.50
C THR A 412 -2.82 14.41 11.05
N ASP A 413 -3.19 13.24 10.54
CA ASP A 413 -4.28 12.39 11.06
C ASP A 413 -3.85 11.49 12.23
N GLY A 414 -2.55 11.51 12.58
CA GLY A 414 -1.98 10.74 13.67
C GLY A 414 -1.50 9.35 13.30
N THR A 415 -1.57 8.94 12.02
CA THR A 415 -1.01 7.67 11.55
C THR A 415 0.52 7.70 11.66
N GLN A 416 1.11 6.64 12.15
CA GLN A 416 2.54 6.50 12.36
C GLN A 416 3.14 5.52 11.37
N TYR A 417 4.19 5.93 10.69
CA TYR A 417 4.97 5.15 9.74
C TYR A 417 6.37 4.94 10.31
N TYR A 418 6.78 3.69 10.45
CA TYR A 418 8.09 3.33 10.96
C TYR A 418 8.95 2.76 9.83
N PHE A 419 10.21 3.19 9.79
CA PHE A 419 11.17 2.78 8.77
C PHE A 419 12.41 2.22 9.46
N GLY A 420 12.80 1.00 9.11
CA GLY A 420 14.02 0.37 9.62
C GLY A 420 13.93 -0.23 11.01
N LEU A 421 12.74 -0.58 11.50
CA LEU A 421 12.61 -1.28 12.79
C LEU A 421 13.32 -2.64 12.80
N ASN A 422 13.25 -3.37 11.69
CA ASN A 422 13.73 -4.74 11.51
C ASN A 422 13.03 -5.79 12.42
N GLN A 423 12.60 -5.39 13.58
CA GLN A 423 11.84 -6.21 14.54
C GLN A 423 10.60 -5.43 14.97
N LEU A 424 9.41 -5.96 14.64
CA LEU A 424 8.16 -5.32 15.04
C LEU A 424 7.96 -5.39 16.56
N PRO A 425 7.11 -4.52 17.15
CA PRO A 425 6.81 -4.55 18.58
C PRO A 425 6.37 -5.94 19.06
N GLY A 426 6.96 -6.41 20.15
CA GLY A 426 6.69 -7.75 20.69
C GLY A 426 7.46 -8.89 20.02
N TRP A 427 8.48 -8.59 19.22
CA TRP A 427 9.36 -9.61 18.64
C TRP A 427 10.05 -10.45 19.72
N THR A 428 10.19 -11.74 19.45
CA THR A 428 10.97 -12.69 20.26
C THR A 428 11.73 -13.62 19.32
N THR A 429 12.80 -14.22 19.79
CA THR A 429 13.63 -15.15 19.02
C THR A 429 12.79 -16.20 18.30
N GLY A 430 13.01 -16.34 17.00
CA GLY A 430 12.28 -17.26 16.13
C GLY A 430 11.04 -16.67 15.45
N LYS A 431 10.69 -15.41 15.73
CA LYS A 431 9.70 -14.67 14.95
C LYS A 431 10.35 -14.03 13.71
N PRO A 432 9.60 -13.80 12.62
CA PRO A 432 10.12 -13.14 11.44
C PRO A 432 10.71 -11.77 11.77
N VAL A 433 11.71 -11.35 11.00
CA VAL A 433 12.24 -9.99 10.95
C VAL A 433 11.84 -9.36 9.61
N THR A 434 11.72 -8.04 9.57
CA THR A 434 11.28 -7.34 8.36
C THR A 434 12.42 -7.10 7.36
N ASN A 435 13.69 -7.23 7.77
CA ASN A 435 14.88 -6.93 6.97
C ASN A 435 14.86 -5.52 6.36
N SER A 436 14.30 -4.56 7.06
CA SER A 436 13.99 -3.22 6.57
C SER A 436 15.17 -2.24 6.62
N ALA A 437 16.19 -2.50 7.44
CA ALA A 437 17.38 -1.67 7.55
C ALA A 437 18.50 -2.20 6.64
N TRP A 438 18.86 -1.45 5.59
CA TRP A 438 19.94 -1.83 4.66
C TRP A 438 21.20 -1.06 4.97
N THR A 439 22.28 -1.78 5.21
CA THR A 439 23.48 -1.23 5.85
C THR A 439 24.73 -1.37 4.99
N VAL A 440 25.66 -0.44 5.23
CA VAL A 440 26.97 -0.40 4.58
C VAL A 440 28.01 0.14 5.57
N PRO A 441 29.29 -0.29 5.51
CA PRO A 441 30.36 0.35 6.28
C PRO A 441 30.59 1.81 5.84
N VAL A 442 30.66 2.72 6.81
CA VAL A 442 30.91 4.15 6.60
C VAL A 442 31.97 4.64 7.57
N PHE A 443 32.86 5.49 7.12
CA PHE A 443 33.91 6.08 7.92
C PHE A 443 33.48 7.46 8.46
N GLY A 444 33.59 7.66 9.75
CA GLY A 444 33.53 8.95 10.42
C GLY A 444 34.94 9.52 10.53
N ASN A 445 35.45 10.10 9.45
CA ASN A 445 36.87 10.52 9.36
C ASN A 445 37.15 11.88 10.01
N ASP A 446 36.10 12.65 10.34
CA ASP A 446 36.23 13.95 11.02
C ASP A 446 35.71 13.91 12.45
N PRO A 447 36.29 14.75 13.37
CA PRO A 447 35.82 14.84 14.74
C PRO A 447 34.33 15.24 14.83
N GLY A 448 33.58 14.48 15.63
CA GLY A 448 32.13 14.70 15.81
C GLY A 448 31.23 13.86 14.90
N GLU A 449 31.81 13.18 13.93
CA GLU A 449 31.07 12.24 13.10
C GLU A 449 30.85 10.90 13.79
N PRO A 450 29.84 10.14 13.40
CA PRO A 450 29.62 8.81 13.96
C PRO A 450 30.85 7.91 13.79
N CYS A 451 31.18 7.15 14.82
CA CYS A 451 32.31 6.21 14.84
C CYS A 451 33.69 6.83 14.72
N HIS A 452 33.83 8.15 14.81
CA HIS A 452 35.13 8.78 14.73
C HIS A 452 36.13 8.20 15.74
N ALA A 453 37.33 7.85 15.28
CA ALA A 453 38.41 7.32 16.07
C ALA A 453 39.74 8.00 15.71
N SER A 454 40.79 7.71 16.49
CA SER A 454 42.11 8.32 16.33
C SER A 454 42.84 7.93 15.04
N SER A 455 42.35 6.92 14.31
CA SER A 455 42.90 6.54 13.00
C SER A 455 41.76 6.26 12.02
N PHE A 456 41.99 6.53 10.74
CA PHE A 456 41.01 6.29 9.69
C PHE A 456 40.51 4.84 9.71
N SER A 457 41.41 3.86 9.77
CA SER A 457 41.05 2.43 9.76
C SER A 457 40.16 2.01 10.92
N ALA A 458 40.19 2.72 12.05
CA ALA A 458 39.35 2.47 13.23
C ALA A 458 38.05 3.29 13.24
N SER A 459 37.91 4.24 12.34
CA SER A 459 36.78 5.16 12.28
C SER A 459 35.58 4.63 11.51
N ALA A 460 35.49 3.32 11.25
CA ALA A 460 34.42 2.73 10.47
C ALA A 460 33.38 2.03 11.32
N CYS A 461 32.12 2.23 11.02
CA CYS A 461 31.02 1.43 11.53
C CYS A 461 29.95 1.16 10.48
N THR A 462 29.04 0.23 10.79
CA THR A 462 27.92 -0.12 9.91
C THR A 462 26.83 0.91 10.07
N GLN A 463 26.52 1.65 8.99
CA GLN A 463 25.47 2.65 8.95
C GLN A 463 24.34 2.20 8.02
N ALA A 464 23.10 2.56 8.30
CA ALA A 464 22.05 2.40 7.32
C ALA A 464 22.22 3.43 6.21
N TRP A 465 22.14 2.97 4.95
CA TRP A 465 21.99 3.83 3.80
C TRP A 465 20.53 3.93 3.36
N ARG A 466 19.68 2.90 3.75
CA ARG A 466 18.25 2.90 3.52
C ARG A 466 17.52 2.26 4.70
N TRP A 467 16.47 2.91 5.14
CA TRP A 467 15.47 2.41 6.09
C TRP A 467 14.16 2.25 5.31
N ASN A 468 13.77 1.03 5.02
CA ASN A 468 12.51 0.73 4.34
C ASN A 468 11.34 0.85 5.31
N LEU A 469 10.18 1.25 4.81
CA LEU A 469 8.93 1.25 5.55
C LEU A 469 8.59 -0.18 5.97
N ASP A 470 8.50 -0.46 7.25
CA ASP A 470 8.20 -1.81 7.71
C ASP A 470 7.01 -1.90 8.66
N TYR A 471 6.50 -0.78 9.16
CA TYR A 471 5.34 -0.81 10.03
C TYR A 471 4.53 0.47 9.96
N VAL A 472 3.21 0.37 9.77
CA VAL A 472 2.27 1.50 9.80
C VAL A 472 1.21 1.25 10.83
N VAL A 473 0.91 2.24 11.68
CA VAL A 473 -0.07 2.11 12.76
C VAL A 473 -1.02 3.31 12.73
N ASP A 474 -2.31 3.04 12.65
CA ASP A 474 -3.34 4.08 12.77
C ASP A 474 -3.62 4.48 14.23
N VAL A 475 -4.40 5.53 14.42
CA VAL A 475 -4.78 6.04 15.76
C VAL A 475 -5.67 5.07 16.56
N HIS A 476 -6.20 4.03 15.93
CA HIS A 476 -7.04 3.03 16.55
C HIS A 476 -6.27 1.76 16.93
N GLY A 477 -4.98 1.69 16.61
CA GLY A 477 -4.13 0.55 16.88
C GLY A 477 -4.30 -0.59 15.87
N ASN A 478 -4.74 -0.29 14.65
CA ASN A 478 -4.65 -1.23 13.53
C ASN A 478 -3.36 -0.98 12.77
N ALA A 479 -2.80 -2.01 12.16
CA ALA A 479 -1.50 -1.92 11.52
C ALA A 479 -1.39 -2.70 10.20
N GLU A 480 -0.36 -2.33 9.44
CA GLU A 480 0.22 -3.14 8.37
C GLU A 480 1.73 -3.29 8.60
N ALA A 481 2.30 -4.38 8.09
CA ALA A 481 3.72 -4.73 8.21
C ALA A 481 4.29 -5.15 6.86
N LEU A 482 5.45 -4.61 6.50
CA LEU A 482 6.13 -4.90 5.25
C LEU A 482 7.41 -5.68 5.53
N TYR A 483 7.65 -6.73 4.74
CA TYR A 483 8.80 -7.62 4.85
C TYR A 483 9.62 -7.57 3.57
N TYR A 484 10.94 -7.68 3.71
CA TYR A 484 11.88 -7.51 2.62
C TYR A 484 12.86 -8.67 2.53
N ASP A 485 13.28 -9.00 1.31
CA ASP A 485 14.44 -9.80 1.02
C ASP A 485 15.62 -8.89 0.75
N ALA A 486 16.64 -8.96 1.61
CA ALA A 486 17.84 -8.16 1.48
C ALA A 486 18.91 -8.90 0.67
N GLU A 487 19.54 -8.19 -0.26
CA GLU A 487 20.60 -8.70 -1.12
C GLU A 487 21.98 -8.26 -0.59
N GLY A 488 22.85 -9.23 -0.34
CA GLY A 488 24.18 -8.97 0.19
C GLY A 488 25.25 -8.84 -0.89
N ASN A 489 26.34 -8.18 -0.55
CA ASN A 489 27.63 -8.19 -1.27
C ASN A 489 28.77 -7.94 -0.28
N SER A 490 29.99 -8.04 -0.75
CA SER A 490 31.18 -7.63 0.00
C SER A 490 32.11 -6.78 -0.86
N TYR A 491 32.97 -6.00 -0.21
CA TYR A 491 34.02 -5.23 -0.87
C TYR A 491 35.28 -5.14 0.01
N ALA A 492 36.40 -4.74 -0.56
CA ALA A 492 37.67 -4.56 0.14
C ALA A 492 37.69 -3.23 0.89
N LYS A 493 37.02 -3.18 2.08
CA LYS A 493 37.00 -1.98 2.92
C LYS A 493 38.41 -1.55 3.32
N ASN A 494 38.74 -0.29 3.09
CA ASN A 494 40.10 0.25 3.32
C ASN A 494 41.19 -0.56 2.55
N GLY A 495 40.85 -1.09 1.37
CA GLY A 495 41.75 -1.84 0.51
C GLY A 495 42.12 -3.23 1.04
N SER A 496 41.41 -3.79 2.00
CA SER A 496 41.76 -5.09 2.58
C SER A 496 40.57 -5.96 2.95
N GLY A 497 40.72 -7.26 2.72
CA GLY A 497 39.76 -8.28 3.10
C GLY A 497 38.45 -8.23 2.30
N ALA A 498 37.42 -8.87 2.85
CA ALA A 498 36.05 -8.79 2.36
C ALA A 498 35.16 -8.33 3.52
N THR A 499 34.50 -7.20 3.36
CA THR A 499 33.54 -6.68 4.35
C THR A 499 32.15 -6.71 3.76
N ALA A 500 31.24 -7.42 4.40
CA ALA A 500 29.86 -7.58 3.94
C ALA A 500 29.06 -6.30 4.12
N TYR A 501 28.09 -6.09 3.20
CA TYR A 501 27.08 -5.04 3.27
C TYR A 501 25.81 -5.47 2.53
N VAL A 502 24.71 -4.75 2.74
CA VAL A 502 23.47 -4.93 1.99
C VAL A 502 23.52 -4.04 0.75
N ARG A 503 23.58 -4.65 -0.45
CA ARG A 503 23.69 -3.94 -1.73
C ARG A 503 22.34 -3.44 -2.27
N GLY A 504 21.24 -4.07 -1.84
CA GLY A 504 19.89 -3.80 -2.30
C GLY A 504 18.91 -4.80 -1.72
N GLY A 505 17.80 -4.96 -2.37
CA GLY A 505 16.74 -5.89 -2.01
C GLY A 505 15.39 -5.50 -2.59
N GLN A 506 14.38 -6.26 -2.22
CA GLN A 506 13.00 -6.10 -2.69
C GLN A 506 12.00 -6.35 -1.56
N VAL A 507 10.78 -5.81 -1.73
CA VAL A 507 9.66 -6.15 -0.85
C VAL A 507 9.20 -7.59 -1.15
N ASP A 508 9.07 -8.43 -0.13
CA ASP A 508 8.57 -9.81 -0.24
C ASP A 508 7.05 -9.84 -0.08
N HIS A 509 6.53 -9.29 1.01
CA HIS A 509 5.10 -9.22 1.23
C HIS A 509 4.70 -8.08 2.16
N ILE A 510 3.42 -7.73 2.11
CA ILE A 510 2.77 -6.79 3.02
C ILE A 510 1.64 -7.53 3.72
N ASP A 511 1.71 -7.66 5.03
CA ASP A 511 0.67 -8.15 5.90
C ASP A 511 -0.15 -6.97 6.43
N TYR A 512 -1.49 -7.03 6.37
CA TYR A 512 -2.33 -5.95 6.84
C TYR A 512 -3.62 -6.45 7.51
N GLY A 513 -4.40 -5.53 8.10
CA GLY A 513 -5.50 -5.91 8.99
C GLY A 513 -5.00 -6.51 10.30
N ILE A 514 -3.87 -6.01 10.81
CA ILE A 514 -3.18 -6.46 12.02
C ILE A 514 -3.63 -5.60 13.20
N ALA A 515 -3.76 -6.20 14.39
CA ALA A 515 -3.83 -5.44 15.64
C ALA A 515 -2.41 -5.08 16.10
N ALA A 516 -2.08 -3.79 16.20
CA ALA A 516 -0.74 -3.31 16.53
C ALA A 516 -0.20 -3.84 17.88
N ALA A 517 -1.09 -4.15 18.81
CA ALA A 517 -0.71 -4.74 20.10
C ALA A 517 -0.19 -6.17 20.00
N ASN A 518 -0.41 -6.88 18.88
CA ASN A 518 0.00 -8.27 18.72
C ASN A 518 0.30 -8.62 17.24
N PRO A 519 1.32 -8.04 16.63
CA PRO A 519 1.63 -8.27 15.22
C PRO A 519 2.10 -9.70 14.91
N TYR A 520 2.53 -10.45 15.93
CA TYR A 520 3.00 -11.83 15.81
C TYR A 520 1.98 -12.88 16.30
N GLY A 521 0.73 -12.49 16.49
CA GLY A 521 -0.34 -13.40 16.89
C GLY A 521 -0.63 -14.48 15.85
N THR A 522 -1.26 -15.56 16.26
CA THR A 522 -1.76 -16.57 15.31
C THR A 522 -2.82 -15.93 14.43
N ASN A 523 -2.65 -16.00 13.10
CA ASN A 523 -3.51 -15.33 12.13
C ASN A 523 -3.58 -13.80 12.39
N ALA A 524 -2.44 -13.19 12.68
CA ALA A 524 -2.38 -11.76 13.03
C ALA A 524 -2.87 -10.87 11.88
N ALA A 525 -2.49 -11.18 10.64
CA ALA A 525 -2.92 -10.46 9.46
C ALA A 525 -4.14 -11.12 8.84
N SER A 526 -5.17 -10.34 8.55
CA SER A 526 -6.37 -10.82 7.83
C SER A 526 -6.14 -10.93 6.33
N ASP A 527 -5.21 -10.15 5.80
CA ASP A 527 -4.97 -10.01 4.37
C ASP A 527 -3.47 -9.86 4.09
N ARG A 528 -3.08 -10.20 2.87
CA ARG A 528 -1.67 -10.15 2.43
C ARG A 528 -1.57 -9.74 0.97
N VAL A 529 -0.56 -8.93 0.65
CA VAL A 529 -0.04 -8.74 -0.69
C VAL A 529 1.33 -9.41 -0.76
N SER A 530 1.53 -10.32 -1.70
CA SER A 530 2.81 -10.98 -1.95
C SER A 530 3.39 -10.55 -3.28
N PHE A 531 4.71 -10.36 -3.32
CA PHE A 531 5.46 -10.00 -4.52
C PHE A 531 6.34 -11.18 -4.92
N GLY A 532 6.03 -11.78 -6.07
CA GLY A 532 6.82 -12.88 -6.62
C GLY A 532 7.85 -12.36 -7.59
N TYR A 533 9.08 -12.82 -7.45
CA TYR A 533 10.19 -12.47 -8.33
C TYR A 533 10.58 -13.67 -9.16
N ASP A 534 11.01 -13.41 -10.42
CA ASP A 534 11.45 -14.47 -11.32
C ASP A 534 12.62 -15.26 -10.73
N ALA A 535 12.53 -16.59 -10.78
CA ALA A 535 13.53 -17.48 -10.18
C ALA A 535 14.91 -17.40 -10.88
N PHE A 536 14.99 -16.87 -12.09
CA PHE A 536 16.22 -16.63 -12.84
C PHE A 536 16.65 -15.16 -12.78
N GLY A 537 15.95 -14.34 -12.01
CA GLY A 537 16.21 -12.91 -11.90
C GLY A 537 16.10 -12.18 -13.24
N ARG A 538 16.99 -11.22 -13.46
CA ARG A 538 17.01 -10.35 -14.66
C ARG A 538 17.66 -11.02 -15.87
N CYS A 539 17.38 -12.30 -16.09
CA CYS A 539 17.92 -13.04 -17.22
C CYS A 539 17.22 -12.70 -18.54
N SER A 540 17.96 -12.33 -19.54
CA SER A 540 17.45 -11.98 -20.88
C SER A 540 17.19 -13.18 -21.80
N ASP A 541 17.65 -14.38 -21.42
CA ASP A 541 17.40 -15.62 -22.16
C ASP A 541 16.05 -16.21 -21.76
N THR A 542 15.03 -15.97 -22.55
CA THR A 542 13.65 -16.44 -22.29
C THR A 542 13.50 -17.98 -22.24
N ALA A 543 14.48 -18.74 -22.78
CA ALA A 543 14.53 -20.19 -22.67
C ALA A 543 15.27 -20.65 -21.41
N HIS A 544 15.86 -19.73 -20.66
CA HIS A 544 16.64 -19.93 -19.44
C HIS A 544 17.79 -20.97 -19.56
N THR A 545 18.27 -21.20 -20.80
CA THR A 545 19.35 -22.17 -21.05
C THR A 545 20.70 -21.68 -20.56
N THR A 546 20.87 -20.37 -20.45
CA THR A 546 22.09 -19.67 -19.99
C THR A 546 21.86 -18.99 -18.64
N CYS A 547 20.72 -19.16 -18.01
CA CYS A 547 20.39 -18.57 -16.73
C CYS A 547 20.70 -19.52 -15.57
N SER A 548 21.03 -18.98 -14.43
CA SER A 548 21.15 -19.71 -13.18
C SER A 548 19.82 -19.69 -12.44
N SER A 549 19.30 -20.85 -12.05
CA SER A 549 18.06 -20.98 -11.28
C SER A 549 18.28 -20.80 -9.76
N GLU A 550 19.44 -20.33 -9.36
CA GLU A 550 19.69 -20.02 -7.98
C GLU A 550 18.89 -18.77 -7.58
N PRO A 551 18.15 -18.79 -6.46
CA PRO A 551 17.67 -17.56 -5.88
C PRO A 551 18.89 -16.69 -5.59
N LEU A 552 18.93 -15.52 -6.19
CA LEU A 552 20.04 -14.56 -6.05
C LEU A 552 20.01 -13.93 -4.65
N THR A 553 19.97 -14.80 -3.63
CA THR A 553 19.99 -14.46 -2.21
C THR A 553 21.40 -14.02 -1.79
N ALA A 554 21.55 -13.60 -0.55
CA ALA A 554 22.71 -12.98 0.09
C ALA A 554 24.10 -13.59 -0.18
N ALA A 555 24.18 -14.73 -0.85
CA ALA A 555 25.42 -15.44 -1.23
C ALA A 555 25.55 -15.60 -2.75
N ALA A 556 24.93 -14.74 -3.54
CA ALA A 556 24.90 -14.82 -5.00
C ALA A 556 26.29 -15.05 -5.59
N ALA A 557 26.45 -16.16 -6.28
CA ALA A 557 27.61 -16.40 -7.12
C ALA A 557 27.43 -15.65 -8.46
N VAL A 558 28.53 -15.19 -9.06
CA VAL A 558 28.49 -14.71 -10.44
C VAL A 558 27.95 -15.85 -11.31
N PRO A 559 26.86 -15.66 -12.07
CA PRO A 559 26.31 -16.73 -12.91
C PRO A 559 27.33 -17.18 -13.97
N ALA A 560 27.20 -18.42 -14.44
CA ALA A 560 28.10 -18.97 -15.45
C ALA A 560 28.12 -18.16 -16.78
N HIS A 561 26.98 -17.50 -17.04
CA HIS A 561 26.78 -16.64 -18.23
C HIS A 561 26.33 -15.23 -17.83
N PRO A 562 27.20 -14.39 -17.24
CA PRO A 562 26.83 -13.06 -16.79
C PRO A 562 26.36 -12.13 -17.94
N THR A 563 26.74 -12.40 -19.18
CA THR A 563 26.24 -11.67 -20.35
C THR A 563 24.75 -11.85 -20.64
N SER A 564 24.14 -12.87 -20.08
CA SER A 564 22.68 -13.07 -20.15
C SER A 564 21.90 -12.14 -19.22
N TYR A 565 22.59 -11.32 -18.42
CA TYR A 565 22.04 -10.34 -17.50
C TYR A 565 22.56 -8.95 -17.86
N PRO A 566 22.04 -8.32 -18.91
CA PRO A 566 22.69 -7.16 -19.52
C PRO A 566 22.74 -5.91 -18.66
N ASP A 567 21.85 -5.78 -17.67
CA ASP A 567 21.76 -4.63 -16.77
C ASP A 567 22.18 -4.94 -15.31
N VAL A 568 22.77 -6.13 -15.06
CA VAL A 568 23.29 -6.47 -13.72
C VAL A 568 24.83 -6.41 -13.74
N PRO A 569 25.45 -5.57 -12.90
CA PRO A 569 26.91 -5.44 -12.86
C PRO A 569 27.54 -6.54 -12.01
N PHE A 570 27.51 -7.79 -12.48
CA PHE A 570 28.08 -8.93 -11.77
C PHE A 570 29.59 -8.87 -11.56
N ASP A 571 30.30 -8.02 -12.32
CA ASP A 571 31.72 -7.71 -12.08
C ASP A 571 31.94 -6.95 -10.76
N GLN A 572 30.89 -6.40 -10.16
CA GLN A 572 30.90 -5.74 -8.85
C GLN A 572 30.60 -6.69 -7.68
N LEU A 573 30.25 -7.96 -7.95
CA LEU A 573 30.08 -8.95 -6.89
C LEU A 573 31.45 -9.44 -6.38
N CYS A 574 31.56 -9.51 -5.06
CA CYS A 574 32.66 -10.19 -4.39
C CYS A 574 32.13 -11.40 -3.63
N THR A 575 32.38 -12.58 -4.16
CA THR A 575 31.88 -13.86 -3.64
C THR A 575 32.94 -14.66 -2.87
N THR A 576 34.20 -14.22 -2.87
CA THR A 576 35.33 -14.91 -2.23
C THR A 576 35.99 -14.03 -1.18
N GLY A 577 36.75 -14.64 -0.25
CA GLY A 577 37.33 -13.93 0.90
C GLY A 577 38.32 -12.79 0.59
N THR A 578 38.66 -12.56 -0.69
CA THR A 578 39.47 -11.43 -1.14
C THR A 578 38.74 -10.69 -2.24
N CYS A 579 38.29 -9.47 -1.95
CA CYS A 579 37.64 -8.60 -2.91
C CYS A 579 38.67 -7.76 -3.67
N THR A 580 38.44 -7.50 -4.95
CA THR A 580 39.16 -6.55 -5.77
C THR A 580 38.46 -5.18 -5.84
N GLN A 581 37.16 -5.17 -5.65
CA GLN A 581 36.34 -3.95 -5.56
C GLN A 581 36.66 -3.23 -4.26
N THR A 582 37.08 -1.97 -4.35
CA THR A 582 37.44 -1.13 -3.18
C THR A 582 36.34 -0.14 -2.80
N SER A 583 35.17 -0.25 -3.44
CA SER A 583 33.99 0.58 -3.22
C SER A 583 32.74 -0.31 -3.14
N PRO A 584 31.79 -0.04 -2.27
CA PRO A 584 30.50 -0.71 -2.32
C PRO A 584 29.71 -0.27 -3.57
N SER A 585 28.98 -1.20 -4.16
CA SER A 585 28.11 -0.98 -5.32
C SER A 585 26.69 -1.44 -5.00
N PHE A 586 25.70 -0.65 -5.40
CA PHE A 586 24.30 -0.86 -5.06
C PHE A 586 23.51 -1.21 -6.31
N PHE A 587 22.95 -2.41 -6.35
CA PHE A 587 22.18 -2.94 -7.47
C PHE A 587 21.35 -4.13 -7.02
N THR A 588 20.36 -4.53 -7.84
CA THR A 588 19.54 -5.72 -7.64
C THR A 588 19.61 -6.64 -8.85
N ASP A 589 19.41 -7.93 -8.65
CA ASP A 589 19.19 -8.90 -9.71
C ASP A 589 17.73 -9.38 -9.76
N ALA A 590 16.87 -8.80 -8.94
CA ALA A 590 15.46 -9.12 -8.90
C ALA A 590 14.68 -8.57 -10.11
N MET A 591 13.74 -9.36 -10.62
CA MET A 591 12.76 -9.00 -11.64
C MET A 591 11.36 -9.37 -11.09
N LEU A 592 10.49 -8.39 -10.93
CA LEU A 592 9.13 -8.62 -10.42
C LEU A 592 8.30 -9.36 -11.46
N ASP A 593 7.83 -10.56 -11.11
CA ASP A 593 7.03 -11.43 -12.00
C ASP A 593 5.55 -11.37 -11.66
N THR A 594 5.22 -11.41 -10.36
CA THR A 594 3.82 -11.43 -9.92
C THR A 594 3.57 -10.52 -8.72
N VAL A 595 2.36 -9.96 -8.67
CA VAL A 595 1.79 -9.37 -7.45
C VAL A 595 0.50 -10.11 -7.15
N THR A 596 0.37 -10.67 -5.95
CA THR A 596 -0.78 -11.47 -5.56
C THR A 596 -1.41 -10.90 -4.30
N THR A 597 -2.71 -10.67 -4.31
CA THR A 597 -3.48 -10.31 -3.12
C THR A 597 -4.21 -11.53 -2.59
N SER A 598 -4.26 -11.66 -1.28
CA SER A 598 -4.86 -12.82 -0.60
C SER A 598 -5.59 -12.40 0.66
N ALA A 599 -6.67 -13.10 0.97
CA ALA A 599 -7.41 -12.96 2.23
C ALA A 599 -7.31 -14.26 3.05
N LEU A 600 -7.25 -14.13 4.37
CA LEU A 600 -7.18 -15.28 5.28
C LEU A 600 -8.57 -15.87 5.47
N ILE A 601 -8.77 -17.08 4.98
CA ILE A 601 -10.00 -17.84 5.16
C ILE A 601 -9.71 -19.10 6.00
N GLY A 602 -10.24 -19.10 7.21
CA GLY A 602 -9.92 -20.14 8.20
C GLY A 602 -8.49 -19.99 8.71
N SER A 603 -7.57 -20.84 8.24
CA SER A 603 -6.15 -20.85 8.65
C SER A 603 -5.19 -20.71 7.45
N SER A 604 -5.69 -20.42 6.27
CA SER A 604 -4.87 -20.29 5.05
C SER A 604 -5.25 -19.07 4.23
N TYR A 605 -4.24 -18.44 3.65
CA TYR A 605 -4.45 -17.38 2.69
C TYR A 605 -5.02 -17.95 1.39
N GLN A 606 -6.10 -17.34 0.90
CA GLN A 606 -6.71 -17.63 -0.39
C GLN A 606 -6.45 -16.49 -1.34
N THR A 607 -5.92 -16.78 -2.51
CA THR A 607 -5.69 -15.79 -3.56
C THR A 607 -6.99 -15.14 -3.99
N VAL A 608 -6.98 -13.83 -4.14
CA VAL A 608 -8.09 -13.00 -4.63
C VAL A 608 -7.79 -12.50 -6.03
N ASP A 609 -6.68 -11.80 -6.19
CA ASP A 609 -6.24 -11.26 -7.47
C ASP A 609 -4.74 -11.57 -7.67
N THR A 610 -4.34 -11.76 -8.92
CA THR A 610 -2.95 -11.90 -9.33
C THR A 610 -2.69 -11.03 -10.55
N TRP A 611 -1.63 -10.24 -10.52
CA TRP A 611 -1.08 -9.53 -11.69
C TRP A 611 0.20 -10.21 -12.08
N THR A 612 0.26 -10.68 -13.33
CA THR A 612 1.46 -11.27 -13.91
C THR A 612 2.11 -10.27 -14.85
N LEU A 613 3.39 -10.00 -14.65
CA LEU A 613 4.19 -9.09 -15.43
C LEU A 613 5.02 -9.88 -16.43
N SER A 614 5.14 -9.39 -17.64
CA SER A 614 6.07 -9.98 -18.63
C SER A 614 7.10 -8.93 -19.04
N HIS A 615 8.34 -9.36 -19.18
CA HIS A 615 9.47 -8.49 -19.41
C HIS A 615 10.24 -8.86 -20.67
N SER A 616 11.08 -7.95 -21.13
CA SER A 616 12.08 -8.16 -22.18
C SER A 616 13.30 -7.28 -21.92
N PHE A 617 14.36 -7.51 -22.71
CA PHE A 617 15.58 -6.69 -22.69
C PHE A 617 15.84 -6.17 -24.10
N PRO A 618 15.09 -5.15 -24.56
CA PRO A 618 15.26 -4.63 -25.92
C PRO A 618 16.57 -3.83 -26.02
N ALA A 619 17.35 -4.10 -27.06
CA ALA A 619 18.57 -3.33 -27.32
C ALA A 619 18.24 -1.86 -27.59
N PRO A 620 18.95 -0.88 -26.98
CA PRO A 620 18.68 0.54 -27.22
C PRO A 620 19.09 1.00 -28.63
N GLY A 621 20.02 0.30 -29.26
CA GLY A 621 20.44 0.57 -30.64
C GLY A 621 21.75 1.40 -30.78
N ASP A 622 22.26 1.92 -29.68
CA ASP A 622 23.44 2.78 -29.62
C ASP A 622 24.75 2.06 -29.20
N GLY A 623 24.68 0.73 -29.03
CA GLY A 623 25.78 -0.10 -28.58
C GLY A 623 25.97 -0.17 -27.07
N THR A 624 25.12 0.47 -26.27
CA THR A 624 25.04 0.26 -24.82
C THR A 624 24.23 -1.00 -24.48
N ASN A 625 24.36 -1.50 -23.26
CA ASN A 625 23.63 -2.69 -22.80
C ASN A 625 22.13 -2.44 -22.77
N ALA A 626 21.38 -3.50 -23.05
CA ALA A 626 19.92 -3.53 -22.86
C ALA A 626 19.56 -3.39 -21.38
N ALA A 627 18.39 -2.88 -21.11
CA ALA A 627 17.84 -2.75 -19.77
C ALA A 627 16.50 -3.51 -19.65
N LEU A 628 16.10 -3.84 -18.44
CA LEU A 628 14.81 -4.46 -18.17
C LEU A 628 13.67 -3.55 -18.64
N TRP A 629 12.74 -4.11 -19.42
CA TRP A 629 11.58 -3.42 -19.97
C TRP A 629 10.29 -4.22 -19.69
N LEU A 630 9.30 -3.57 -19.07
CA LEU A 630 7.97 -4.16 -18.88
C LEU A 630 7.19 -4.14 -20.21
N THR A 631 6.77 -5.31 -20.69
CA THR A 631 6.04 -5.44 -21.95
C THR A 631 4.54 -5.54 -21.78
N GLN A 632 4.08 -6.20 -20.70
CA GLN A 632 2.66 -6.34 -20.42
C GLN A 632 2.37 -6.69 -18.96
N VAL A 633 1.12 -6.45 -18.57
CA VAL A 633 0.53 -6.88 -17.31
C VAL A 633 -0.79 -7.59 -17.59
N VAL A 634 -0.97 -8.77 -16.99
CA VAL A 634 -2.22 -9.54 -17.05
C VAL A 634 -2.82 -9.64 -15.65
N HIS A 635 -4.05 -9.19 -15.49
CA HIS A 635 -4.80 -9.35 -14.25
C HIS A 635 -5.64 -10.62 -14.28
N THR A 636 -5.61 -11.39 -13.22
CA THR A 636 -6.39 -12.61 -13.02
C THR A 636 -7.11 -12.56 -11.68
N GLY A 637 -8.42 -12.53 -11.71
CA GLY A 637 -9.28 -12.66 -10.53
C GLY A 637 -9.54 -14.12 -10.18
N THR A 638 -9.50 -14.43 -8.88
CA THR A 638 -9.75 -15.78 -8.36
C THR A 638 -10.78 -15.72 -7.23
N ALA A 639 -11.78 -16.56 -7.28
CA ALA A 639 -12.73 -16.72 -6.18
C ALA A 639 -12.75 -18.17 -5.71
N PRO A 640 -12.86 -18.45 -4.40
CA PRO A 640 -12.89 -19.80 -3.87
C PRO A 640 -13.95 -20.66 -4.55
N GLY A 641 -13.53 -21.81 -5.10
CA GLY A 641 -14.42 -22.75 -5.78
C GLY A 641 -14.86 -22.33 -7.20
N GLN A 642 -14.32 -21.26 -7.76
CA GLN A 642 -14.56 -20.81 -9.13
C GLN A 642 -13.31 -20.99 -9.99
N THR A 643 -13.50 -21.02 -11.31
CA THR A 643 -12.38 -20.96 -12.26
C THR A 643 -11.82 -19.54 -12.28
N ALA A 644 -10.51 -19.40 -12.18
CA ALA A 644 -9.83 -18.12 -12.31
C ALA A 644 -10.15 -17.48 -13.67
N LEU A 645 -10.37 -16.17 -13.68
CA LEU A 645 -10.69 -15.40 -14.88
C LEU A 645 -9.60 -14.36 -15.14
N SER A 646 -8.93 -14.46 -16.29
CA SER A 646 -7.92 -13.50 -16.71
C SER A 646 -8.52 -12.46 -17.65
N GLU A 647 -8.15 -11.21 -17.43
CA GLU A 647 -8.40 -10.12 -18.38
C GLU A 647 -7.42 -10.18 -19.54
N PRO A 648 -7.74 -9.58 -20.71
CA PRO A 648 -6.75 -9.35 -21.75
C PRO A 648 -5.58 -8.52 -21.17
N ALA A 649 -4.38 -8.73 -21.73
CA ALA A 649 -3.20 -8.01 -21.28
C ALA A 649 -3.31 -6.49 -21.50
N THR A 650 -2.81 -5.71 -20.54
CA THR A 650 -2.39 -4.32 -20.80
C THR A 650 -0.97 -4.37 -21.35
N VAL A 651 -0.77 -3.86 -22.57
CA VAL A 651 0.49 -4.00 -23.33
C VAL A 651 1.18 -2.63 -23.49
N PHE A 652 2.50 -2.62 -23.33
CA PHE A 652 3.33 -1.43 -23.41
C PHE A 652 4.29 -1.52 -24.62
N SER A 653 4.25 -0.52 -25.47
CA SER A 653 5.22 -0.34 -26.56
C SER A 653 6.11 0.87 -26.28
N GLY A 654 7.37 0.77 -26.68
CA GLY A 654 8.35 1.82 -26.40
C GLY A 654 8.95 2.43 -27.67
N VAL A 655 9.65 3.52 -27.47
CA VAL A 655 10.52 4.20 -28.43
C VAL A 655 11.82 4.58 -27.71
N THR A 656 12.96 4.47 -28.40
CA THR A 656 14.24 4.92 -27.84
C THR A 656 14.42 6.42 -28.07
N MET A 657 14.94 7.09 -27.05
CA MET A 657 15.30 8.51 -27.10
C MET A 657 16.65 8.75 -26.43
N GLN A 658 17.45 9.61 -27.03
CA GLN A 658 18.80 9.87 -26.53
C GLN A 658 18.81 10.75 -25.27
N ASN A 659 19.64 10.38 -24.29
CA ASN A 659 19.90 11.17 -23.09
C ASN A 659 21.11 12.10 -23.24
N ARG A 660 21.95 11.87 -24.24
CA ARG A 660 23.10 12.74 -24.51
C ARG A 660 22.75 13.73 -25.61
N VAL A 661 22.68 15.00 -25.28
CA VAL A 661 22.43 16.09 -26.23
C VAL A 661 23.55 16.25 -27.26
N TRP A 662 24.79 15.92 -26.85
CA TRP A 662 25.97 16.08 -27.68
C TRP A 662 26.60 14.74 -28.00
N THR A 663 26.46 14.29 -29.24
CA THR A 663 27.01 13.03 -29.74
C THR A 663 28.25 13.20 -30.64
N THR A 664 28.87 14.40 -30.64
CA THR A 664 30.13 14.62 -31.35
C THR A 664 31.27 13.78 -30.74
N ASN A 665 32.24 13.40 -31.55
CA ASN A 665 33.39 12.56 -31.17
C ASN A 665 33.08 11.06 -31.00
N GLY A 666 32.02 10.53 -31.59
CA GLY A 666 31.72 9.10 -31.59
C GLY A 666 31.27 8.55 -30.23
N LEU A 667 30.82 9.42 -29.32
CA LEU A 667 30.22 8.99 -28.06
C LEU A 667 28.81 8.46 -28.30
N ALA A 668 28.45 7.38 -27.60
CA ALA A 668 27.10 6.80 -27.65
C ALA A 668 26.05 7.83 -27.23
N PRO A 669 24.86 7.89 -27.87
CA PRO A 669 23.81 8.83 -27.52
C PRO A 669 23.16 8.53 -26.18
N LEU A 670 23.40 7.37 -25.58
CA LEU A 670 22.79 6.88 -24.33
C LEU A 670 21.28 6.80 -24.48
N ASP A 671 20.87 6.01 -25.48
CA ASP A 671 19.46 5.81 -25.78
C ASP A 671 18.76 5.06 -24.65
N LYS A 672 17.60 5.57 -24.26
CA LYS A 672 16.74 4.97 -23.26
C LYS A 672 15.33 4.75 -23.80
N TRP A 673 14.71 3.65 -23.41
CA TRP A 673 13.35 3.35 -23.81
C TRP A 673 12.36 4.22 -23.04
N ARG A 674 11.36 4.75 -23.75
CA ARG A 674 10.21 5.43 -23.19
C ARG A 674 8.93 4.91 -23.80
N ILE A 675 7.82 4.88 -23.04
CA ILE A 675 6.52 4.40 -23.53
C ILE A 675 6.08 5.26 -24.69
N SER A 676 5.74 4.62 -25.83
CA SER A 676 5.11 5.25 -26.99
C SER A 676 3.64 4.90 -27.16
N SER A 677 3.20 3.76 -26.64
CA SER A 677 1.78 3.45 -26.55
C SER A 677 1.45 2.48 -25.44
N ILE A 678 0.23 2.57 -24.92
CA ILE A 678 -0.37 1.65 -23.94
C ILE A 678 -1.69 1.16 -24.53
N GLN A 679 -1.81 -0.16 -24.72
CA GLN A 679 -3.08 -0.79 -25.04
C GLN A 679 -3.66 -1.39 -23.77
N THR A 680 -4.78 -0.88 -23.29
CA THR A 680 -5.42 -1.34 -22.06
C THR A 680 -6.14 -2.69 -22.26
N SER A 681 -6.45 -3.39 -21.18
CA SER A 681 -7.21 -4.65 -21.20
C SER A 681 -8.59 -4.53 -21.88
N LEU A 682 -9.17 -3.34 -21.90
CA LEU A 682 -10.45 -3.02 -22.57
C LEU A 682 -10.29 -2.61 -24.04
N GLY A 683 -9.08 -2.62 -24.59
CA GLY A 683 -8.77 -2.30 -25.98
C GLY A 683 -8.62 -0.81 -26.29
N ALA A 684 -8.64 0.06 -25.28
CA ALA A 684 -8.30 1.48 -25.49
C ALA A 684 -6.80 1.62 -25.74
N VAL A 685 -6.40 2.56 -26.60
CA VAL A 685 -5.00 2.86 -26.91
C VAL A 685 -4.68 4.29 -26.50
N ILE A 686 -3.64 4.44 -25.67
CA ILE A 686 -3.04 5.72 -25.31
C ILE A 686 -1.76 5.84 -26.12
N SER A 687 -1.67 6.84 -27.00
CA SER A 687 -0.46 7.10 -27.80
C SER A 687 0.31 8.26 -27.20
N VAL A 688 1.61 8.06 -27.00
CA VAL A 688 2.52 9.05 -26.43
C VAL A 688 3.52 9.47 -27.48
N ASN A 689 3.56 10.75 -27.81
CA ASN A 689 4.49 11.32 -28.76
C ASN A 689 5.38 12.34 -28.05
N TYR A 690 6.68 12.16 -28.11
CA TYR A 690 7.65 13.08 -27.54
C TYR A 690 8.09 14.10 -28.59
N SER A 691 8.30 15.34 -28.19
CA SER A 691 8.91 16.34 -29.05
C SER A 691 10.39 16.01 -29.32
N ALA A 692 10.92 16.47 -30.43
CA ALA A 692 12.36 16.46 -30.63
C ALA A 692 13.06 17.31 -29.56
N GLN A 693 14.31 16.95 -29.23
CA GLN A 693 15.10 17.74 -28.28
C GLN A 693 15.16 19.22 -28.68
N GLN A 694 15.00 20.09 -27.71
CA GLN A 694 15.02 21.54 -27.91
C GLN A 694 16.43 22.14 -27.75
N CYS A 695 17.32 21.43 -27.02
CA CYS A 695 18.70 21.87 -26.80
C CYS A 695 19.57 21.55 -28.02
N THR A 696 20.39 22.50 -28.43
CA THR A 696 21.40 22.32 -29.46
C THR A 696 22.81 22.59 -28.87
N PRO A 697 23.87 22.02 -29.45
CA PRO A 697 25.24 22.23 -28.95
C PRO A 697 25.72 23.69 -28.93
N THR A 698 24.99 24.55 -29.58
CA THR A 698 25.32 25.98 -29.71
C THR A 698 24.45 26.92 -28.85
N GLY A 699 23.59 26.38 -27.97
CA GLY A 699 22.76 27.13 -27.04
C GLY A 699 21.30 27.16 -27.44
#